data_1b8a178e5848d41335474ce3cbf11cab
#
_entry.id   1b8a178e5848d41335474ce3cbf11cab
#
_cell.length_a   1.000
_cell.length_b   1.000
_cell.length_c   1.000
_cell.angle_alpha   90.00
_cell.angle_beta   90.00
_cell.angle_gamma   90.00
#
_symmetry.space_group_name_H-M   'P 1'
#
loop_
_entity.id
_entity.type
_entity.pdbx_description
1 polymer ?
#
loop_
_entity_poly.entity_id
_entity_poly.type
_entity_poly.pdbx_seq_one_letter_code
_entity_poly.pdbx_strand_id
1 'polypeptide(L)'
;MATPDDAAAPPPTDAPAVGPPRSALPPGGRGGPPRSLSTPLERLPGVGSLRADKLRKLGLVTAADALMHFPRDYRDFSGAHSVKALVVGEHASLVGEVVEATSRTTGSGRQMLVIRLACPDGSIRAVWFNMPFMAKRFAVGQKVVIAGAPKRASGQWEFAHPEVRWLQEGERADASEWLAVYPLAEGVLQSHVRAAVLAALDHAADLPPEALPADLLATKGLLPIGAALREIHCPSAKEMIDTSRRRFVYEELFMLQLALRIHRGRQQQRRAAPSIPLDARIDGRIRARFPYDFTSAQSRVCAEIVADMARPEPMNRLLQGDVGSGKTAVALYCILAAVAARIPGAPAGPDGRPTGYQAALMAPTELLARQHFATLERLLGDQEGRVRASGVRIELLLGGQTTKRRAAALERIASGEAQIVVGTQALVCGEARFRNLALVVIDEQHRFGVVQRGLLQQGHTDPHTLLMTATPIPRTVAHAVYGDLDVSTLDEQPPGRQPVATYRVGPEQADSWWDFFRRKLREGRQGYVVVPAVEESKRGLESISSAHEHLANGPLEAFRLGLVHGRMPAKKKQEVMEKFRAGEIDVLVATSVIEVGIDVPNATLMTILDADSFGLAQLHQLRGRVARGAHRGICGAFTGEAEGACPRIDAFVATTDGFELAEQDLLLRGPGDLVGSRQSGAPPMYLADLLRDASVVAEARRDALALFERDPLLADPQLARLRQLIQKRWGDTLGLAQIG
;
A
#
# COMPACT_ATOMS: atom_id res chain seq x y z
N MET A 1 -50.86 -31.01 35.63
CA MET A 1 -49.87 -32.04 35.35
C MET A 1 -48.64 -31.32 34.79
N ALA A 2 -47.79 -30.95 35.66
CA ALA A 2 -46.41 -31.39 35.85
C ALA A 2 -45.47 -30.96 34.69
N THR A 3 -44.73 -29.87 34.94
CA THR A 3 -43.41 -29.56 34.45
C THR A 3 -42.42 -30.67 34.85
N PRO A 4 -41.33 -30.91 34.15
CA PRO A 4 -40.05 -30.47 34.76
C PRO A 4 -38.99 -29.94 33.78
N ASP A 5 -38.23 -29.16 34.39
CA ASP A 5 -36.77 -29.01 34.62
C ASP A 5 -36.00 -28.09 33.66
N ASP A 6 -35.81 -26.89 34.21
CA ASP A 6 -34.64 -26.04 34.01
C ASP A 6 -33.37 -26.76 34.49
N ALA A 7 -32.46 -27.03 33.60
CA ALA A 7 -31.08 -27.40 33.90
C ALA A 7 -30.15 -26.30 33.40
N ALA A 8 -29.79 -25.41 34.31
CA ALA A 8 -28.77 -24.41 34.13
C ALA A 8 -27.41 -25.07 33.84
N ALA A 9 -26.76 -24.66 32.72
CA ALA A 9 -25.39 -25.01 32.40
C ALA A 9 -24.43 -24.30 33.40
N PRO A 10 -23.38 -24.98 33.87
CA PRO A 10 -22.38 -24.36 34.76
C PRO A 10 -21.52 -23.32 34.00
N PRO A 11 -20.98 -22.32 34.70
CA PRO A 11 -20.10 -21.35 34.11
C PRO A 11 -18.77 -21.97 33.68
N PRO A 12 -18.10 -21.44 32.64
CA PRO A 12 -16.79 -21.93 32.20
C PRO A 12 -15.75 -21.63 33.28
N THR A 13 -15.15 -22.69 33.80
CA THR A 13 -14.04 -22.66 34.72
C THR A 13 -12.72 -22.41 33.99
N ASP A 14 -11.92 -21.57 34.62
CA ASP A 14 -10.47 -21.47 34.61
C ASP A 14 -9.77 -20.91 33.35
N ALA A 15 -9.46 -19.61 33.48
CA ALA A 15 -8.26 -19.06 32.87
C ALA A 15 -7.03 -19.73 33.53
N PRO A 16 -5.97 -20.05 32.76
CA PRO A 16 -4.76 -20.64 33.33
C PRO A 16 -4.14 -19.67 34.32
N ALA A 17 -3.96 -20.13 35.54
CA ALA A 17 -3.32 -19.37 36.60
C ALA A 17 -1.91 -18.99 36.16
N VAL A 18 -1.65 -17.69 36.12
CA VAL A 18 -0.30 -17.14 35.99
C VAL A 18 0.51 -17.63 37.21
N GLY A 19 1.48 -18.48 36.96
CA GLY A 19 2.38 -18.97 37.99
C GLY A 19 3.10 -17.80 38.68
N PRO A 20 3.55 -17.97 39.93
CA PRO A 20 4.17 -16.90 40.70
C PRO A 20 5.40 -16.36 40.00
N PRO A 21 5.69 -15.04 40.09
CA PRO A 21 6.86 -14.42 39.48
C PRO A 21 8.12 -15.09 39.99
N ARG A 22 8.97 -15.55 39.06
CA ARG A 22 10.27 -16.15 39.36
C ARG A 22 11.07 -15.18 40.22
N SER A 23 11.61 -15.71 41.30
CA SER A 23 12.36 -15.06 42.37
C SER A 23 13.33 -13.99 41.87
N ALA A 24 13.19 -12.81 42.48
CA ALA A 24 14.17 -11.74 42.40
C ALA A 24 15.58 -12.24 42.75
N LEU A 25 16.53 -11.97 41.90
CA LEU A 25 17.96 -12.08 42.21
C LEU A 25 18.27 -11.17 43.42
N PRO A 26 19.19 -11.58 44.35
CA PRO A 26 19.52 -10.78 45.50
C PRO A 26 20.07 -9.40 45.10
N PRO A 27 19.82 -8.35 45.88
CA PRO A 27 20.34 -7.01 45.59
C PRO A 27 21.85 -7.00 45.81
N GLY A 28 22.62 -7.19 44.74
CA GLY A 28 24.06 -7.01 44.72
C GLY A 28 24.39 -5.51 44.67
N GLY A 29 24.87 -4.97 45.76
CA GLY A 29 25.23 -3.57 45.88
C GLY A 29 26.40 -3.16 44.98
N ARG A 30 26.11 -2.17 44.15
CA ARG A 30 26.89 -1.00 43.73
C ARG A 30 25.89 -0.13 42.96
N GLY A 31 25.68 1.12 43.40
CA GLY A 31 24.66 2.02 42.84
C GLY A 31 24.76 2.16 41.32
N GLY A 32 23.89 1.43 40.64
CA GLY A 32 23.69 1.60 39.20
C GLY A 32 23.07 2.98 38.89
N PRO A 33 23.11 3.43 37.64
CA PRO A 33 22.48 4.68 37.27
C PRO A 33 21.00 4.65 37.63
N PRO A 34 20.37 5.80 37.99
CA PRO A 34 18.96 5.85 38.28
C PRO A 34 18.16 5.26 37.10
N ARG A 35 17.14 4.44 37.40
CA ARG A 35 16.32 3.77 36.36
C ARG A 35 15.61 4.83 35.52
N SER A 36 15.92 4.91 34.26
CA SER A 36 15.33 5.84 33.31
C SER A 36 15.37 5.28 31.89
N LEU A 37 14.32 5.57 31.14
CA LEU A 37 14.25 5.29 29.69
C LEU A 37 15.32 6.04 28.88
N SER A 38 15.77 7.20 29.35
CA SER A 38 16.83 7.99 28.73
C SER A 38 18.24 7.57 29.13
N THR A 39 18.41 6.52 29.94
CA THR A 39 19.73 6.01 30.33
C THR A 39 20.53 5.61 29.09
N PRO A 40 21.73 6.19 28.84
CA PRO A 40 22.59 5.82 27.72
C PRO A 40 22.99 4.35 27.78
N LEU A 41 22.99 3.67 26.62
CA LEU A 41 23.30 2.22 26.54
C LEU A 41 24.66 1.87 27.11
N GLU A 42 25.66 2.74 26.99
CA GLU A 42 27.01 2.55 27.52
C GLU A 42 27.05 2.40 29.06
N ARG A 43 26.01 2.90 29.75
CA ARG A 43 25.88 2.81 31.24
C ARG A 43 25.13 1.57 31.68
N LEU A 44 24.49 0.84 30.72
CA LEU A 44 23.80 -0.41 31.05
C LEU A 44 24.80 -1.56 31.31
N PRO A 45 24.51 -2.43 32.26
CA PRO A 45 25.37 -3.59 32.58
C PRO A 45 25.63 -4.44 31.33
N GLY A 46 26.88 -4.80 31.07
CA GLY A 46 27.24 -5.69 29.95
C GLY A 46 27.28 -5.06 28.57
N VAL A 47 26.93 -3.78 28.40
CA VAL A 47 26.99 -3.11 27.08
C VAL A 47 28.36 -2.45 26.86
N GLY A 48 28.77 -1.54 27.70
CA GLY A 48 30.05 -0.82 27.59
C GLY A 48 30.17 0.09 26.37
N SER A 49 31.17 0.97 26.33
CA SER A 49 31.35 1.99 25.29
C SER A 49 31.53 1.41 23.87
N LEU A 50 32.39 0.37 23.75
CA LEU A 50 32.70 -0.25 22.43
C LEU A 50 31.47 -0.86 21.74
N ARG A 51 30.56 -1.47 22.53
CA ARG A 51 29.29 -1.99 21.97
C ARG A 51 28.30 -0.88 21.68
N ALA A 52 28.20 0.11 22.57
CA ALA A 52 27.36 1.27 22.38
C ALA A 52 27.70 2.03 21.10
N ASP A 53 29.01 2.21 20.80
CA ASP A 53 29.46 2.86 19.56
C ASP A 53 29.00 2.12 18.29
N LYS A 54 29.04 0.77 18.32
CA LYS A 54 28.49 -0.03 17.21
C LYS A 54 26.99 0.09 17.09
N LEU A 55 26.26 0.13 18.22
CA LEU A 55 24.81 0.23 18.26
C LEU A 55 24.30 1.59 17.80
N ARG A 56 25.10 2.67 17.91
CA ARG A 56 24.79 3.99 17.34
C ARG A 56 24.60 3.96 15.83
N LYS A 57 25.22 3.01 15.11
CA LYS A 57 24.98 2.82 13.66
C LYS A 57 23.54 2.38 13.34
N LEU A 58 22.84 1.80 14.31
CA LEU A 58 21.42 1.44 14.26
C LEU A 58 20.52 2.54 14.85
N GLY A 59 21.07 3.68 15.27
CA GLY A 59 20.35 4.72 15.97
C GLY A 59 20.04 4.41 17.43
N LEU A 60 20.62 3.32 17.99
CA LEU A 60 20.37 2.91 19.37
C LEU A 60 21.33 3.63 20.31
N VAL A 61 20.82 4.55 21.14
CA VAL A 61 21.60 5.40 22.05
C VAL A 61 21.17 5.19 23.50
N THR A 62 19.88 5.01 23.75
CA THR A 62 19.28 4.93 25.09
C THR A 62 18.61 3.57 25.36
N ALA A 63 18.25 3.33 26.62
CA ALA A 63 17.44 2.17 26.99
C ALA A 63 16.11 2.12 26.26
N ALA A 64 15.46 3.26 26.05
CA ALA A 64 14.23 3.35 25.25
C ALA A 64 14.43 2.89 23.81
N ASP A 65 15.54 3.30 23.16
CA ASP A 65 15.81 2.91 21.77
C ASP A 65 16.02 1.40 21.68
N ALA A 66 16.69 0.78 22.64
CA ALA A 66 16.88 -0.66 22.67
C ALA A 66 15.55 -1.42 22.88
N LEU A 67 14.69 -0.94 23.78
CA LEU A 67 13.36 -1.54 24.03
C LEU A 67 12.41 -1.41 22.81
N MET A 68 12.56 -0.38 22.00
CA MET A 68 11.74 -0.15 20.80
C MET A 68 12.39 -0.72 19.51
N HIS A 69 13.56 -1.36 19.62
CA HIS A 69 14.20 -2.04 18.49
C HIS A 69 13.66 -3.46 18.36
N PHE A 70 12.50 -3.59 17.73
CA PHE A 70 11.76 -4.84 17.67
C PHE A 70 12.46 -5.91 16.82
N PRO A 71 12.32 -7.20 17.19
CA PRO A 71 12.78 -8.31 16.37
C PRO A 71 12.05 -8.35 15.02
N ARG A 72 12.78 -8.73 13.97
CA ARG A 72 12.19 -9.00 12.65
C ARG A 72 11.74 -10.45 12.49
N ASP A 73 12.31 -11.37 13.28
CA ASP A 73 12.09 -12.81 13.21
C ASP A 73 12.47 -13.49 14.53
N TYR A 74 12.11 -14.76 14.67
CA TYR A 74 12.45 -15.58 15.83
C TYR A 74 13.01 -16.93 15.39
N ARG A 75 14.02 -17.42 16.11
CA ARG A 75 14.57 -18.75 15.93
C ARG A 75 14.00 -19.68 16.97
N ASP A 76 13.53 -20.82 16.48
CA ASP A 76 12.95 -21.87 17.33
C ASP A 76 14.05 -22.79 17.85
N PHE A 77 14.19 -22.82 19.18
CA PHE A 77 15.05 -23.78 19.90
C PHE A 77 14.20 -24.69 20.79
N SER A 78 12.90 -24.80 20.51
CA SER A 78 12.00 -25.73 21.18
C SER A 78 12.17 -27.17 20.67
N GLY A 79 11.45 -28.10 21.23
CA GLY A 79 11.37 -29.47 20.77
C GLY A 79 12.14 -30.46 21.65
N ALA A 80 12.56 -31.61 21.07
CA ALA A 80 13.25 -32.66 21.85
C ALA A 80 14.65 -32.18 22.29
N HIS A 81 14.91 -32.24 23.58
CA HIS A 81 16.19 -31.84 24.18
C HIS A 81 17.11 -33.05 24.53
N SER A 82 16.76 -34.24 24.05
CA SER A 82 17.43 -35.51 24.27
C SER A 82 17.70 -36.24 22.96
N VAL A 83 18.90 -36.77 22.77
CA VAL A 83 19.27 -37.54 21.56
C VAL A 83 18.39 -38.79 21.42
N LYS A 84 17.96 -39.38 22.54
CA LYS A 84 17.09 -40.56 22.55
C LYS A 84 15.66 -40.29 22.13
N ALA A 85 15.20 -39.02 22.26
CA ALA A 85 13.87 -38.58 21.90
C ALA A 85 13.77 -38.03 20.46
N LEU A 86 14.87 -38.03 19.69
CA LEU A 86 14.88 -37.51 18.32
C LEU A 86 14.03 -38.38 17.37
N VAL A 87 13.22 -37.70 16.57
CA VAL A 87 12.44 -38.29 15.50
C VAL A 87 12.92 -37.69 14.16
N VAL A 88 13.05 -38.56 13.14
CA VAL A 88 13.51 -38.11 11.81
C VAL A 88 12.55 -37.09 11.21
N GLY A 89 13.07 -35.92 10.85
CA GLY A 89 12.32 -34.85 10.21
C GLY A 89 11.51 -33.95 11.15
N GLU A 90 11.38 -34.27 12.43
CA GLU A 90 10.75 -33.37 13.40
C GLU A 90 11.76 -32.36 13.95
N HIS A 91 11.31 -31.13 14.18
CA HIS A 91 12.19 -30.10 14.73
C HIS A 91 12.62 -30.45 16.16
N ALA A 92 13.91 -30.36 16.43
CA ALA A 92 14.49 -30.61 17.74
C ALA A 92 15.63 -29.67 18.03
N SER A 93 15.89 -29.37 19.30
CA SER A 93 17.06 -28.65 19.76
C SER A 93 17.85 -29.46 20.76
N LEU A 94 19.16 -29.41 20.67
CA LEU A 94 20.06 -30.17 21.54
C LEU A 94 21.20 -29.30 22.06
N VAL A 95 21.50 -29.44 23.34
CA VAL A 95 22.70 -28.88 23.94
C VAL A 95 23.82 -29.90 23.80
N GLY A 96 24.94 -29.48 23.25
CA GLY A 96 26.12 -30.33 23.11
C GLY A 96 27.42 -29.55 23.27
N GLU A 97 28.45 -30.28 23.65
CA GLU A 97 29.82 -29.78 23.70
C GLU A 97 30.55 -30.18 22.42
N VAL A 98 31.26 -29.26 21.83
CA VAL A 98 32.04 -29.50 20.60
C VAL A 98 33.20 -30.41 20.91
N VAL A 99 33.19 -31.63 20.38
CA VAL A 99 34.27 -32.61 20.54
C VAL A 99 35.25 -32.54 19.38
N GLU A 100 34.71 -32.32 18.15
CA GLU A 100 35.52 -32.34 16.94
C GLU A 100 34.93 -31.39 15.89
N ALA A 101 35.80 -30.67 15.19
CA ALA A 101 35.44 -29.83 14.04
C ALA A 101 36.34 -30.21 12.87
N THR A 102 35.76 -30.85 11.84
CA THR A 102 36.49 -31.36 10.67
C THR A 102 35.94 -30.76 9.40
N SER A 103 36.84 -30.22 8.57
CA SER A 103 36.46 -29.73 7.23
C SER A 103 36.94 -30.74 6.16
N ARG A 104 36.04 -31.14 5.25
CA ARG A 104 36.35 -32.13 4.19
C ARG A 104 35.79 -31.62 2.88
N THR A 105 36.43 -32.02 1.76
CA THR A 105 35.87 -31.83 0.43
C THR A 105 35.18 -33.12 0.00
N THR A 106 33.94 -33.05 -0.42
CA THR A 106 33.20 -34.20 -0.94
C THR A 106 33.70 -34.61 -2.30
N GLY A 107 33.43 -35.85 -2.72
CA GLY A 107 33.81 -36.34 -4.06
C GLY A 107 33.22 -35.50 -5.22
N SER A 108 32.20 -34.69 -4.95
CA SER A 108 31.61 -33.73 -5.91
C SER A 108 32.23 -32.32 -5.82
N GLY A 109 33.37 -32.14 -5.12
CA GLY A 109 34.09 -30.87 -5.01
C GLY A 109 33.47 -29.88 -4.02
N ARG A 110 32.40 -30.22 -3.29
CA ARG A 110 31.76 -29.34 -2.30
C ARG A 110 32.49 -29.39 -0.97
N GLN A 111 32.74 -28.22 -0.38
CA GLN A 111 33.29 -28.16 0.99
C GLN A 111 32.19 -28.51 2.00
N MET A 112 32.52 -29.40 2.94
CA MET A 112 31.64 -29.87 4.02
C MET A 112 32.34 -29.69 5.35
N LEU A 113 31.73 -28.91 6.26
CA LEU A 113 32.13 -28.81 7.66
C LEU A 113 31.29 -29.78 8.46
N VAL A 114 31.95 -30.61 9.25
CA VAL A 114 31.31 -31.56 10.17
C VAL A 114 31.75 -31.22 11.58
N ILE A 115 30.78 -30.94 12.44
CA ILE A 115 30.98 -30.73 13.88
C ILE A 115 30.39 -31.93 14.62
N ARG A 116 31.15 -32.57 15.44
CA ARG A 116 30.68 -33.62 16.36
C ARG A 116 30.40 -32.98 17.71
N LEU A 117 29.21 -33.22 18.24
CA LEU A 117 28.77 -32.72 19.52
C LEU A 117 28.52 -33.89 20.48
N ALA A 118 29.09 -33.81 21.69
CA ALA A 118 28.73 -34.68 22.79
C ALA A 118 27.54 -34.07 23.53
N CYS A 119 26.45 -34.80 23.59
CA CYS A 119 25.25 -34.47 24.35
C CYS A 119 25.18 -35.35 25.60
N PRO A 120 24.43 -35.00 26.65
CA PRO A 120 24.36 -35.78 27.90
C PRO A 120 23.97 -37.26 27.72
N ASP A 121 23.23 -37.58 26.69
CA ASP A 121 22.62 -38.90 26.42
C ASP A 121 23.02 -39.50 25.08
N GLY A 122 24.03 -38.93 24.39
CA GLY A 122 24.53 -39.43 23.13
C GLY A 122 25.43 -38.44 22.37
N SER A 123 25.69 -38.76 21.11
CA SER A 123 26.46 -37.88 20.23
C SER A 123 25.70 -37.63 18.93
N ILE A 124 25.90 -36.47 18.34
CA ILE A 124 25.27 -36.03 17.09
C ILE A 124 26.31 -35.38 16.17
N ARG A 125 25.98 -35.33 14.90
CA ARG A 125 26.75 -34.60 13.88
C ARG A 125 25.94 -33.42 13.36
N ALA A 126 26.59 -32.25 13.28
CA ALA A 126 26.07 -31.07 12.62
C ALA A 126 26.91 -30.81 11.38
N VAL A 127 26.27 -30.60 10.22
CA VAL A 127 26.93 -30.53 8.92
C VAL A 127 26.52 -29.27 8.18
N TRP A 128 27.54 -28.54 7.66
CA TRP A 128 27.32 -27.38 6.78
C TRP A 128 28.04 -27.58 5.45
N PHE A 129 27.34 -27.36 4.34
CA PHE A 129 27.91 -27.39 3.00
C PHE A 129 28.21 -25.97 2.53
N ASN A 130 29.34 -25.79 1.86
CA ASN A 130 29.79 -24.51 1.28
C ASN A 130 29.86 -23.31 2.27
N MET A 131 30.11 -23.61 3.56
CA MET A 131 30.24 -22.59 4.61
C MET A 131 31.56 -22.75 5.39
N PRO A 132 32.74 -22.61 4.75
CA PRO A 132 34.03 -22.82 5.42
C PRO A 132 34.30 -21.82 6.56
N PHE A 133 33.68 -20.63 6.50
CA PHE A 133 33.81 -19.60 7.53
C PHE A 133 33.23 -20.04 8.88
N MET A 134 32.29 -21.00 8.89
CA MET A 134 31.69 -21.51 10.11
C MET A 134 32.72 -22.29 10.95
N ALA A 135 33.71 -22.94 10.34
CA ALA A 135 34.72 -23.71 11.06
C ALA A 135 35.47 -22.87 12.13
N LYS A 136 35.76 -21.61 11.82
CA LYS A 136 36.44 -20.68 12.73
C LYS A 136 35.61 -20.26 13.96
N ARG A 137 34.31 -20.60 13.96
CA ARG A 137 33.38 -20.23 15.02
C ARG A 137 33.18 -21.31 16.08
N PHE A 138 33.69 -22.52 15.83
CA PHE A 138 33.62 -23.64 16.77
C PHE A 138 34.97 -23.91 17.38
N ALA A 139 35.02 -23.92 18.72
CA ALA A 139 36.19 -24.35 19.49
C ALA A 139 35.85 -25.66 20.23
N VAL A 140 36.80 -26.59 20.26
CA VAL A 140 36.65 -27.82 21.07
C VAL A 140 36.44 -27.44 22.53
N GLY A 141 35.52 -28.12 23.22
CA GLY A 141 35.10 -27.81 24.59
C GLY A 141 34.01 -26.74 24.69
N GLN A 142 33.67 -26.06 23.60
CA GLN A 142 32.62 -25.04 23.61
C GLN A 142 31.22 -25.67 23.65
N LYS A 143 30.39 -25.17 24.55
CA LYS A 143 28.95 -25.57 24.61
C LYS A 143 28.13 -24.77 23.61
N VAL A 144 27.29 -25.47 22.85
CA VAL A 144 26.39 -24.91 21.87
C VAL A 144 25.01 -25.57 21.96
N VAL A 145 23.97 -24.81 21.60
CA VAL A 145 22.66 -25.37 21.30
C VAL A 145 22.54 -25.41 19.78
N ILE A 146 22.17 -26.55 19.24
CA ILE A 146 21.80 -26.65 17.83
C ILE A 146 20.30 -26.97 17.69
N ALA A 147 19.67 -26.42 16.67
CA ALA A 147 18.26 -26.66 16.38
C ALA A 147 18.03 -26.92 14.89
N GLY A 148 17.08 -27.79 14.58
CA GLY A 148 16.72 -28.16 13.21
C GLY A 148 16.04 -29.51 13.14
N ALA A 149 15.78 -29.98 11.92
CA ALA A 149 15.20 -31.29 11.67
C ALA A 149 16.32 -32.36 11.50
N PRO A 150 16.46 -33.32 12.43
CA PRO A 150 17.49 -34.34 12.36
C PRO A 150 17.15 -35.42 11.33
N LYS A 151 18.18 -36.01 10.75
CA LYS A 151 18.07 -37.20 9.89
C LYS A 151 19.05 -38.28 10.35
N ARG A 152 18.85 -39.52 9.94
CA ARG A 152 19.84 -40.60 10.13
C ARG A 152 20.74 -40.68 8.90
N ALA A 153 22.06 -40.53 9.13
CA ALA A 153 23.08 -40.69 8.11
C ALA A 153 24.18 -41.62 8.64
N SER A 154 24.47 -42.69 7.94
CA SER A 154 25.47 -43.72 8.35
C SER A 154 25.28 -44.22 9.79
N GLY A 155 24.03 -44.42 10.20
CA GLY A 155 23.70 -44.91 11.57
C GLY A 155 23.76 -43.88 12.67
N GLN A 156 24.19 -42.65 12.38
CA GLN A 156 24.29 -41.56 13.36
C GLN A 156 23.23 -40.47 13.11
N TRP A 157 22.88 -39.72 14.15
CA TRP A 157 22.05 -38.54 14.03
C TRP A 157 22.83 -37.38 13.38
N GLU A 158 22.25 -36.79 12.38
CA GLU A 158 22.84 -35.68 11.64
C GLU A 158 21.84 -34.54 11.45
N PHE A 159 22.30 -33.33 11.78
CA PHE A 159 21.60 -32.08 11.51
C PHE A 159 22.28 -31.39 10.33
N ALA A 160 21.54 -31.16 9.23
CA ALA A 160 22.04 -30.46 8.08
C ALA A 160 21.71 -28.95 8.18
N HIS A 161 22.74 -28.10 8.12
CA HIS A 161 22.61 -26.66 8.27
C HIS A 161 21.79 -26.24 9.53
N PRO A 162 22.05 -26.85 10.72
CA PRO A 162 21.28 -26.48 11.90
C PRO A 162 21.52 -25.02 12.29
N GLU A 163 20.54 -24.45 12.98
CA GLU A 163 20.75 -23.22 13.71
C GLU A 163 21.62 -23.45 14.92
N VAL A 164 22.47 -22.47 15.24
CA VAL A 164 23.43 -22.58 16.33
C VAL A 164 23.34 -21.40 17.29
N ARG A 165 23.19 -21.68 18.56
CA ARG A 165 23.36 -20.72 19.66
C ARG A 165 24.64 -21.10 20.44
N TRP A 166 25.63 -20.21 20.42
CA TRP A 166 26.86 -20.39 21.23
C TRP A 166 26.58 -19.93 22.65
N LEU A 167 26.77 -20.83 23.61
CA LEU A 167 26.60 -20.54 25.02
C LEU A 167 27.88 -19.89 25.57
N GLN A 168 27.73 -18.86 26.40
CA GLN A 168 28.83 -18.27 27.13
C GLN A 168 29.11 -19.10 28.39
N GLU A 169 30.31 -18.94 28.97
CA GLU A 169 30.70 -19.65 30.19
C GLU A 169 29.75 -19.29 31.35
N GLY A 170 29.07 -20.29 31.91
CA GLY A 170 28.04 -20.13 32.95
C GLY A 170 26.63 -19.89 32.44
N GLU A 171 26.39 -19.72 31.12
CA GLU A 171 25.05 -19.59 30.54
C GLU A 171 24.33 -20.95 30.52
N ARG A 172 23.08 -20.98 31.03
CA ARG A 172 22.21 -22.15 30.97
C ARG A 172 21.46 -22.21 29.66
N ALA A 173 21.28 -23.41 29.12
CA ALA A 173 20.64 -23.65 27.84
C ALA A 173 19.10 -23.46 27.84
N ASP A 174 18.51 -23.47 29.03
CA ASP A 174 17.07 -23.52 29.30
C ASP A 174 16.38 -22.15 29.39
N ALA A 175 17.09 -21.06 29.02
CA ALA A 175 16.60 -19.70 29.27
C ALA A 175 15.60 -19.15 28.27
N SER A 176 15.35 -19.73 27.11
CA SER A 176 14.27 -19.41 26.17
C SER A 176 14.30 -20.35 24.97
N GLU A 177 13.17 -20.92 24.63
CA GLU A 177 13.01 -21.76 23.44
C GLU A 177 12.95 -20.92 22.15
N TRP A 178 12.59 -19.65 22.26
CA TRP A 178 12.43 -18.70 21.15
C TRP A 178 13.45 -17.57 21.25
N LEU A 179 14.30 -17.46 20.22
CA LEU A 179 15.38 -16.48 20.21
C LEU A 179 15.11 -15.37 19.19
N ALA A 180 14.91 -14.15 19.70
CA ALA A 180 14.67 -12.97 18.88
C ALA A 180 15.84 -12.65 17.92
N VAL A 181 15.52 -12.37 16.65
CA VAL A 181 16.45 -11.97 15.59
C VAL A 181 16.18 -10.51 15.21
N TYR A 182 17.17 -9.65 15.41
CA TYR A 182 17.05 -8.21 15.20
C TYR A 182 17.56 -7.76 13.83
N PRO A 183 17.03 -6.65 13.29
CA PRO A 183 17.67 -5.95 12.18
C PRO A 183 19.09 -5.53 12.57
N LEU A 184 20.03 -5.60 11.62
CA LEU A 184 21.44 -5.26 11.84
C LEU A 184 21.93 -4.22 10.83
N ALA A 185 22.98 -3.51 11.21
CA ALA A 185 23.79 -2.69 10.32
C ALA A 185 25.19 -3.31 10.15
N GLU A 186 25.94 -2.85 9.18
CA GLU A 186 27.29 -3.34 8.90
C GLU A 186 28.21 -3.22 10.13
N GLY A 187 28.83 -4.35 10.50
CA GLY A 187 29.73 -4.47 11.66
C GLY A 187 29.04 -4.61 13.02
N VAL A 188 27.69 -4.67 13.06
CA VAL A 188 26.91 -4.98 14.27
C VAL A 188 26.54 -6.45 14.30
N LEU A 189 26.71 -7.12 15.44
CA LEU A 189 26.36 -8.53 15.63
C LEU A 189 25.05 -8.66 16.42
N GLN A 190 24.32 -9.78 16.20
CA GLN A 190 23.11 -10.12 16.97
C GLN A 190 23.37 -10.10 18.49
N SER A 191 24.53 -10.61 18.93
CA SER A 191 24.90 -10.61 20.33
C SER A 191 25.06 -9.21 20.96
N HIS A 192 25.47 -8.21 20.15
CA HIS A 192 25.54 -6.82 20.61
C HIS A 192 24.16 -6.23 20.87
N VAL A 193 23.22 -6.44 19.93
CA VAL A 193 21.85 -5.94 20.06
C VAL A 193 21.13 -6.64 21.20
N ARG A 194 21.23 -7.98 21.26
CA ARG A 194 20.61 -8.78 22.31
C ARG A 194 21.09 -8.40 23.71
N ALA A 195 22.40 -8.23 23.92
CA ALA A 195 22.95 -7.80 25.21
C ALA A 195 22.39 -6.43 25.64
N ALA A 196 22.26 -5.48 24.70
CA ALA A 196 21.72 -4.17 25.00
C ALA A 196 20.21 -4.23 25.31
N VAL A 197 19.45 -5.02 24.56
CA VAL A 197 18.01 -5.20 24.79
C VAL A 197 17.74 -5.87 26.15
N LEU A 198 18.44 -6.95 26.47
CA LEU A 198 18.30 -7.61 27.76
C LEU A 198 18.64 -6.68 28.93
N ALA A 199 19.77 -5.96 28.84
CA ALA A 199 20.13 -4.97 29.82
C ALA A 199 19.10 -3.83 29.96
N ALA A 200 18.49 -3.41 28.85
CA ALA A 200 17.44 -2.42 28.84
C ALA A 200 16.11 -2.97 29.44
N LEU A 201 15.77 -4.24 29.18
CA LEU A 201 14.61 -4.89 29.79
C LEU A 201 14.72 -4.95 31.31
N ASP A 202 15.87 -5.38 31.82
CA ASP A 202 16.13 -5.45 33.27
C ASP A 202 16.15 -4.06 33.91
N HIS A 203 16.67 -3.07 33.19
CA HIS A 203 16.77 -1.69 33.67
C HIS A 203 15.47 -0.92 33.65
N ALA A 204 14.67 -1.06 32.59
CA ALA A 204 13.65 -0.08 32.26
C ALA A 204 12.35 -0.64 31.67
N ALA A 205 12.13 -1.97 31.61
CA ALA A 205 10.90 -2.52 30.98
C ALA A 205 9.58 -2.08 31.64
N ASP A 206 9.62 -1.79 32.94
CA ASP A 206 8.45 -1.34 33.72
C ASP A 206 8.26 0.18 33.72
N LEU A 207 9.19 0.93 33.13
CA LEU A 207 9.16 2.40 33.13
C LEU A 207 8.31 3.03 32.03
N PRO A 208 8.10 2.42 30.82
CA PRO A 208 7.22 3.02 29.83
C PRO A 208 5.82 3.14 30.41
N PRO A 209 5.28 4.37 30.53
CA PRO A 209 3.91 4.53 30.99
C PRO A 209 2.95 4.02 29.91
N GLU A 210 1.84 3.38 30.35
CA GLU A 210 0.79 2.92 29.44
C GLU A 210 0.18 4.10 28.69
N ALA A 211 0.02 3.95 27.38
CA ALA A 211 -0.54 4.97 26.50
C ALA A 211 -1.99 4.68 26.13
N LEU A 212 -2.37 3.40 26.08
CA LEU A 212 -3.72 3.01 25.75
C LEU A 212 -4.62 3.05 26.97
N PRO A 213 -5.89 3.50 26.84
CA PRO A 213 -6.87 3.45 27.90
C PRO A 213 -7.07 2.05 28.45
N ALA A 214 -7.28 1.92 29.76
CA ALA A 214 -7.41 0.63 30.44
C ALA A 214 -8.62 -0.18 29.97
N ASP A 215 -9.74 0.49 29.67
CA ASP A 215 -10.93 -0.10 29.09
C ASP A 215 -10.67 -0.71 27.72
N LEU A 216 -9.85 -0.04 26.91
CA LEU A 216 -9.45 -0.52 25.58
C LEU A 216 -8.54 -1.74 25.69
N LEU A 217 -7.54 -1.70 26.59
CA LEU A 217 -6.67 -2.85 26.84
C LEU A 217 -7.47 -4.10 27.23
N ALA A 218 -8.40 -3.94 28.19
CA ALA A 218 -9.23 -5.03 28.65
C ALA A 218 -10.16 -5.58 27.55
N THR A 219 -10.87 -4.68 26.84
CA THR A 219 -11.81 -5.08 25.78
C THR A 219 -11.13 -5.80 24.62
N LYS A 220 -9.88 -5.43 24.31
CA LYS A 220 -9.09 -6.01 23.20
C LYS A 220 -8.20 -7.18 23.62
N GLY A 221 -8.13 -7.50 24.90
CA GLY A 221 -7.24 -8.54 25.43
C GLY A 221 -5.76 -8.24 25.14
N LEU A 222 -5.36 -6.96 25.20
CA LEU A 222 -3.99 -6.53 24.92
C LEU A 222 -3.14 -6.59 26.18
N LEU A 223 -1.90 -6.99 26.03
CA LEU A 223 -0.92 -6.99 27.14
C LEU A 223 -0.62 -5.55 27.61
N PRO A 224 -0.39 -5.34 28.91
CA PRO A 224 0.23 -4.11 29.38
C PRO A 224 1.62 -3.93 28.76
N ILE A 225 2.05 -2.67 28.54
CA ILE A 225 3.27 -2.35 27.78
C ILE A 225 4.53 -3.05 28.32
N GLY A 226 4.71 -3.11 29.65
CA GLY A 226 5.88 -3.76 30.26
C GLY A 226 5.90 -5.27 30.03
N ALA A 227 4.75 -5.95 30.11
CA ALA A 227 4.62 -7.36 29.79
C ALA A 227 4.88 -7.61 28.30
N ALA A 228 4.30 -6.80 27.43
CA ALA A 228 4.48 -6.90 25.99
C ALA A 228 5.95 -6.69 25.57
N LEU A 229 6.67 -5.74 26.20
CA LEU A 229 8.10 -5.54 25.95
C LEU A 229 8.93 -6.77 26.35
N ARG A 230 8.59 -7.43 27.46
CA ARG A 230 9.29 -8.67 27.85
C ARG A 230 9.04 -9.78 26.84
N GLU A 231 7.79 -10.02 26.52
CA GLU A 231 7.38 -11.11 25.64
C GLU A 231 7.83 -10.92 24.18
N ILE A 232 7.89 -9.70 23.65
CA ILE A 232 8.35 -9.49 22.27
C ILE A 232 9.87 -9.70 22.12
N HIS A 233 10.65 -9.50 23.17
CA HIS A 233 12.10 -9.68 23.16
C HIS A 233 12.55 -11.04 23.68
N CYS A 234 11.80 -11.58 24.65
CA CYS A 234 12.09 -12.86 25.34
C CYS A 234 10.79 -13.64 25.47
N PRO A 235 10.25 -14.20 24.38
CA PRO A 235 8.98 -14.91 24.42
C PRO A 235 9.01 -16.10 25.36
N SER A 236 8.01 -16.22 26.21
CA SER A 236 7.81 -17.37 27.08
C SER A 236 7.23 -18.57 26.35
N ALA A 237 6.46 -18.33 25.28
CA ALA A 237 5.85 -19.33 24.41
C ALA A 237 5.67 -18.74 23.00
N LYS A 238 5.40 -19.61 22.00
CA LYS A 238 5.19 -19.20 20.61
C LYS A 238 4.03 -18.23 20.47
N GLU A 239 2.93 -18.50 21.14
CA GLU A 239 1.70 -17.72 21.12
C GLU A 239 1.91 -16.30 21.67
N MET A 240 2.89 -16.13 22.56
CA MET A 240 3.24 -14.84 23.15
C MET A 240 3.93 -13.92 22.14
N ILE A 241 4.58 -14.48 21.12
CA ILE A 241 5.16 -13.70 20.01
C ILE A 241 4.06 -12.92 19.28
N ASP A 242 3.00 -13.61 18.87
CA ASP A 242 1.89 -12.97 18.14
C ASP A 242 1.08 -12.04 19.05
N THR A 243 0.87 -12.43 20.30
CA THR A 243 0.16 -11.62 21.29
C THR A 243 0.88 -10.30 21.58
N SER A 244 2.19 -10.35 21.83
CA SER A 244 3.00 -9.15 22.08
C SER A 244 3.15 -8.28 20.83
N ARG A 245 3.33 -8.90 19.65
CA ARG A 245 3.35 -8.18 18.38
C ARG A 245 2.02 -7.45 18.13
N ARG A 246 0.89 -8.12 18.33
CA ARG A 246 -0.44 -7.52 18.16
C ARG A 246 -0.62 -6.30 19.04
N ARG A 247 -0.10 -6.30 20.28
CA ARG A 247 -0.16 -5.16 21.20
C ARG A 247 0.49 -3.91 20.60
N PHE A 248 1.70 -4.02 20.05
CA PHE A 248 2.43 -2.88 19.50
C PHE A 248 1.87 -2.45 18.14
N VAL A 249 1.50 -3.39 17.29
CA VAL A 249 0.84 -3.12 16.01
C VAL A 249 -0.47 -2.36 16.21
N TYR A 250 -1.29 -2.80 17.16
CA TYR A 250 -2.54 -2.12 17.47
C TYR A 250 -2.32 -0.70 17.97
N GLU A 251 -1.39 -0.49 18.93
CA GLU A 251 -1.07 0.85 19.44
C GLU A 251 -0.58 1.77 18.33
N GLU A 252 0.31 1.31 17.47
CA GLU A 252 0.87 2.08 16.37
C GLU A 252 -0.22 2.54 15.40
N LEU A 253 -1.10 1.60 14.99
CA LEU A 253 -2.20 1.86 14.08
C LEU A 253 -3.29 2.74 14.73
N PHE A 254 -3.62 2.48 15.98
CA PHE A 254 -4.61 3.27 16.74
C PHE A 254 -4.18 4.73 16.86
N MET A 255 -2.93 4.97 17.27
CA MET A 255 -2.38 6.32 17.37
C MET A 255 -2.35 7.04 16.01
N LEU A 256 -1.99 6.32 14.93
CA LEU A 256 -2.02 6.88 13.57
C LEU A 256 -3.44 7.29 13.16
N GLN A 257 -4.42 6.39 13.34
CA GLN A 257 -5.80 6.67 12.98
C GLN A 257 -6.39 7.84 13.79
N LEU A 258 -6.05 7.90 15.06
CA LEU A 258 -6.50 8.99 15.95
C LEU A 258 -5.85 10.33 15.56
N ALA A 259 -4.54 10.35 15.26
CA ALA A 259 -3.85 11.54 14.77
C ALA A 259 -4.46 12.09 13.48
N LEU A 260 -4.75 11.21 12.52
CA LEU A 260 -5.41 11.58 11.27
C LEU A 260 -6.82 12.11 11.48
N ARG A 261 -7.59 11.54 12.42
CA ARG A 261 -8.94 12.03 12.76
C ARG A 261 -8.91 13.40 13.41
N ILE A 262 -7.99 13.64 14.35
CA ILE A 262 -7.81 14.94 14.98
C ILE A 262 -7.41 15.99 13.95
N HIS A 263 -6.46 15.67 13.08
CA HIS A 263 -6.05 16.55 11.99
C HIS A 263 -7.23 16.94 11.09
N ARG A 264 -8.01 15.94 10.65
CA ARG A 264 -9.20 16.14 9.84
C ARG A 264 -10.26 17.00 10.56
N GLY A 265 -10.58 16.68 11.80
CA GLY A 265 -11.57 17.44 12.59
C GLY A 265 -11.23 18.92 12.71
N ARG A 266 -9.94 19.23 12.90
CA ARG A 266 -9.46 20.63 12.92
C ARG A 266 -9.58 21.32 11.57
N GLN A 267 -9.30 20.63 10.48
CA GLN A 267 -9.47 21.19 9.14
C GLN A 267 -10.94 21.48 8.85
N GLN A 268 -11.84 20.57 9.20
CA GLN A 268 -13.27 20.72 9.01
C GLN A 268 -13.87 21.89 9.83
N GLN A 269 -13.44 22.07 11.08
CA GLN A 269 -13.91 23.18 11.90
C GLN A 269 -13.47 24.57 11.40
N ARG A 270 -12.39 24.64 10.61
CA ARG A 270 -11.83 25.89 10.09
C ARG A 270 -12.40 26.31 8.74
N ARG A 271 -13.14 25.44 8.05
CA ARG A 271 -13.50 25.61 6.64
C ARG A 271 -14.95 25.21 6.42
N ALA A 272 -15.70 26.06 5.76
CA ALA A 272 -17.06 25.79 5.32
C ALA A 272 -17.06 25.40 3.84
N ALA A 273 -17.96 24.50 3.45
CA ALA A 273 -18.21 24.14 2.06
C ALA A 273 -19.64 24.50 1.64
N PRO A 274 -19.91 24.66 0.35
CA PRO A 274 -21.26 24.80 -0.16
C PRO A 274 -22.08 23.53 0.13
N SER A 275 -23.19 23.63 0.85
CA SER A 275 -24.12 22.50 1.00
C SER A 275 -24.91 22.30 -0.30
N ILE A 276 -24.81 21.10 -0.87
CA ILE A 276 -25.44 20.73 -2.16
C ILE A 276 -26.41 19.56 -1.95
N PRO A 277 -27.60 19.83 -1.41
CA PRO A 277 -28.63 18.81 -1.29
C PRO A 277 -29.20 18.46 -2.67
N LEU A 278 -29.35 17.18 -2.93
CA LEU A 278 -29.91 16.66 -4.17
C LEU A 278 -31.27 16.04 -3.92
N ASP A 279 -32.31 16.53 -4.58
CA ASP A 279 -33.63 15.91 -4.54
C ASP A 279 -33.79 14.77 -5.57
N ALA A 280 -34.76 13.89 -5.34
CA ALA A 280 -35.00 12.73 -6.20
C ALA A 280 -35.37 13.12 -7.65
N ARG A 281 -35.97 14.29 -7.87
CA ARG A 281 -36.34 14.78 -9.21
C ARG A 281 -35.09 15.18 -10.00
N ILE A 282 -34.14 15.86 -9.32
CA ILE A 282 -32.86 16.23 -9.95
C ILE A 282 -32.03 14.98 -10.20
N ASP A 283 -31.95 14.03 -9.24
CA ASP A 283 -31.28 12.75 -9.43
C ASP A 283 -31.80 12.01 -10.67
N GLY A 284 -33.13 11.83 -10.77
CA GLY A 284 -33.72 11.16 -11.92
C GLY A 284 -33.42 11.86 -13.27
N ARG A 285 -33.40 13.20 -13.30
CA ARG A 285 -33.04 13.97 -14.49
C ARG A 285 -31.57 13.84 -14.88
N ILE A 286 -30.67 13.72 -13.92
CA ILE A 286 -29.24 13.52 -14.17
C ILE A 286 -29.02 12.11 -14.72
N ARG A 287 -29.62 11.09 -14.08
CA ARG A 287 -29.48 9.68 -14.52
C ARG A 287 -30.04 9.47 -15.94
N ALA A 288 -31.14 10.10 -16.28
CA ALA A 288 -31.74 10.03 -17.64
C ALA A 288 -30.85 10.59 -18.76
N ARG A 289 -29.75 11.29 -18.43
CA ARG A 289 -28.78 11.77 -19.44
C ARG A 289 -27.75 10.71 -19.84
N PHE A 290 -27.61 9.68 -19.02
CA PHE A 290 -26.68 8.59 -19.32
C PHE A 290 -27.37 7.55 -20.22
N PRO A 291 -26.71 7.05 -21.28
CA PRO A 291 -27.28 6.08 -22.20
C PRO A 291 -27.32 4.64 -21.64
N TYR A 292 -27.11 4.48 -20.34
CA TYR A 292 -27.08 3.21 -19.61
C TYR A 292 -27.48 3.41 -18.16
N ASP A 293 -27.96 2.35 -17.53
CA ASP A 293 -28.26 2.33 -16.10
C ASP A 293 -26.96 2.16 -15.28
N PHE A 294 -26.93 2.77 -14.11
CA PHE A 294 -25.82 2.63 -13.18
C PHE A 294 -25.87 1.26 -12.49
N THR A 295 -24.70 0.66 -12.30
CA THR A 295 -24.57 -0.57 -11.49
C THR A 295 -24.94 -0.28 -10.03
N SER A 296 -25.16 -1.35 -9.26
CA SER A 296 -25.47 -1.21 -7.82
C SER A 296 -24.32 -0.52 -7.07
N ALA A 297 -23.07 -0.84 -7.41
CA ALA A 297 -21.88 -0.18 -6.84
C ALA A 297 -21.78 1.30 -7.22
N GLN A 298 -22.04 1.64 -8.48
CA GLN A 298 -22.06 3.05 -8.93
C GLN A 298 -23.17 3.84 -8.23
N SER A 299 -24.36 3.26 -8.10
CA SER A 299 -25.51 3.90 -7.43
C SER A 299 -25.25 4.13 -5.95
N ARG A 300 -24.68 3.14 -5.26
CA ARG A 300 -24.24 3.25 -3.86
C ARG A 300 -23.23 4.37 -3.67
N VAL A 301 -22.18 4.39 -4.50
CA VAL A 301 -21.10 5.39 -4.41
C VAL A 301 -21.62 6.79 -4.74
N CYS A 302 -22.51 6.95 -5.71
CA CYS A 302 -23.18 8.23 -5.96
C CYS A 302 -23.93 8.72 -4.74
N ALA A 303 -24.67 7.85 -4.04
CA ALA A 303 -25.39 8.20 -2.83
C ALA A 303 -24.44 8.61 -1.69
N GLU A 304 -23.32 7.92 -1.51
CA GLU A 304 -22.28 8.28 -0.54
C GLU A 304 -21.72 9.68 -0.78
N ILE A 305 -21.36 9.98 -2.04
CA ILE A 305 -20.79 11.27 -2.44
C ILE A 305 -21.80 12.40 -2.26
N VAL A 306 -23.04 12.19 -2.69
CA VAL A 306 -24.12 13.18 -2.58
C VAL A 306 -24.45 13.48 -1.11
N ALA A 307 -24.44 12.45 -0.25
CA ALA A 307 -24.65 12.63 1.18
C ALA A 307 -23.54 13.50 1.81
N ASP A 308 -22.29 13.34 1.38
CA ASP A 308 -21.19 14.20 1.83
C ASP A 308 -21.29 15.62 1.27
N MET A 309 -21.64 15.78 -0.01
CA MET A 309 -21.82 17.09 -0.65
C MET A 309 -22.99 17.90 -0.05
N ALA A 310 -23.94 17.23 0.60
CA ALA A 310 -25.04 17.89 1.29
C ALA A 310 -24.65 18.52 2.64
N ARG A 311 -23.46 18.16 3.18
CA ARG A 311 -22.96 18.69 4.46
C ARG A 311 -22.28 20.05 4.24
N PRO A 312 -22.25 20.90 5.27
CA PRO A 312 -21.57 22.19 5.22
C PRO A 312 -20.03 22.09 5.35
N GLU A 313 -19.47 20.89 5.54
CA GLU A 313 -18.04 20.64 5.61
C GLU A 313 -17.48 20.18 4.26
N PRO A 314 -16.21 20.53 3.93
CA PRO A 314 -15.59 20.08 2.69
C PRO A 314 -15.45 18.55 2.61
N MET A 315 -16.06 17.95 1.62
CA MET A 315 -15.81 16.54 1.29
C MET A 315 -14.39 16.39 0.73
N ASN A 316 -13.65 15.44 1.25
CA ASN A 316 -12.41 14.92 0.67
C ASN A 316 -12.54 13.42 0.48
N ARG A 317 -12.85 12.98 -0.75
CA ARG A 317 -13.16 11.57 -1.02
C ARG A 317 -12.32 11.00 -2.16
N LEU A 318 -11.80 9.79 -1.94
CA LEU A 318 -11.11 8.99 -2.95
C LEU A 318 -12.11 8.00 -3.57
N LEU A 319 -12.32 8.10 -4.87
CA LEU A 319 -13.05 7.14 -5.69
C LEU A 319 -12.05 6.18 -6.34
N GLN A 320 -12.03 4.95 -5.86
CA GLN A 320 -11.20 3.91 -6.43
C GLN A 320 -12.04 2.83 -7.11
N GLY A 321 -11.46 2.14 -8.06
CA GLY A 321 -12.09 1.04 -8.77
C GLY A 321 -11.22 0.58 -9.92
N ASP A 322 -11.47 -0.60 -10.40
CA ASP A 322 -10.73 -1.18 -11.51
C ASP A 322 -10.84 -0.35 -12.81
N VAL A 323 -9.95 -0.60 -13.75
CA VAL A 323 -10.02 0.00 -15.09
C VAL A 323 -11.35 -0.38 -15.74
N GLY A 324 -12.14 0.64 -16.14
CA GLY A 324 -13.45 0.43 -16.77
C GLY A 324 -14.62 0.18 -15.80
N SER A 325 -14.46 0.28 -14.49
CA SER A 325 -15.56 0.20 -13.49
C SER A 325 -16.57 1.37 -13.57
N GLY A 326 -16.26 2.38 -14.38
CA GLY A 326 -17.15 3.54 -14.58
C GLY A 326 -16.92 4.70 -13.62
N LYS A 327 -15.72 4.86 -13.06
CA LYS A 327 -15.36 6.03 -12.24
C LYS A 327 -15.73 7.36 -12.87
N THR A 328 -15.46 7.50 -14.16
CA THR A 328 -15.81 8.71 -14.93
C THR A 328 -17.31 8.98 -14.93
N ALA A 329 -18.17 7.94 -15.02
CA ALA A 329 -19.62 8.11 -14.96
C ALA A 329 -20.08 8.68 -13.62
N VAL A 330 -19.54 8.16 -12.50
CA VAL A 330 -19.80 8.67 -11.15
C VAL A 330 -19.32 10.11 -10.99
N ALA A 331 -18.10 10.43 -11.48
CA ALA A 331 -17.57 11.79 -11.44
C ALA A 331 -18.43 12.79 -12.23
N LEU A 332 -18.85 12.42 -13.44
CA LEU A 332 -19.72 13.25 -14.26
C LEU A 332 -21.10 13.43 -13.62
N TYR A 333 -21.65 12.40 -13.01
CA TYR A 333 -22.87 12.50 -12.21
C TYR A 333 -22.74 13.53 -11.09
N CYS A 334 -21.65 13.48 -10.32
CA CYS A 334 -21.38 14.43 -9.21
C CYS A 334 -21.19 15.86 -9.72
N ILE A 335 -20.51 16.05 -10.85
CA ILE A 335 -20.38 17.35 -11.52
C ILE A 335 -21.76 17.91 -11.90
N LEU A 336 -22.62 17.09 -12.50
CA LEU A 336 -23.97 17.49 -12.88
C LEU A 336 -24.84 17.79 -11.64
N ALA A 337 -24.67 17.05 -10.54
CA ALA A 337 -25.35 17.33 -9.28
C ALA A 337 -24.92 18.69 -8.70
N ALA A 338 -23.63 18.99 -8.71
CA ALA A 338 -23.09 20.27 -8.21
C ALA A 338 -23.62 21.47 -9.00
N VAL A 339 -23.62 21.39 -10.34
CA VAL A 339 -24.07 22.52 -11.18
C VAL A 339 -25.59 22.63 -11.28
N ALA A 340 -26.34 21.58 -10.96
CA ALA A 340 -27.81 21.62 -10.85
C ALA A 340 -28.30 22.31 -9.61
N ALA A 341 -27.47 22.37 -8.56
CA ALA A 341 -27.79 23.02 -7.30
C ALA A 341 -27.78 24.55 -7.44
N ARG A 342 -28.68 25.20 -6.68
CA ARG A 342 -28.81 26.65 -6.66
C ARG A 342 -28.16 27.22 -5.41
N ILE A 343 -27.57 28.39 -5.55
CA ILE A 343 -27.01 29.11 -4.40
C ILE A 343 -28.16 29.79 -3.67
N PRO A 344 -28.41 29.48 -2.37
CA PRO A 344 -29.47 30.10 -1.61
C PRO A 344 -29.28 31.61 -1.53
N GLY A 345 -30.36 32.38 -1.83
CA GLY A 345 -30.35 33.84 -1.74
C GLY A 345 -29.55 34.57 -2.80
N ALA A 346 -28.93 33.88 -3.76
CA ALA A 346 -28.19 34.54 -4.83
C ALA A 346 -29.17 35.21 -5.86
N PRO A 347 -28.86 36.44 -6.31
CA PRO A 347 -29.65 37.10 -7.37
C PRO A 347 -29.57 36.29 -8.66
N ALA A 348 -30.58 36.44 -9.52
CA ALA A 348 -30.56 35.88 -10.85
C ALA A 348 -29.37 36.43 -11.65
N GLY A 349 -28.75 35.59 -12.47
CA GLY A 349 -27.69 35.98 -13.37
C GLY A 349 -28.16 36.98 -14.45
N PRO A 350 -27.25 37.51 -15.29
CA PRO A 350 -27.57 38.45 -16.32
C PRO A 350 -28.60 37.92 -17.35
N ASP A 351 -28.73 36.60 -17.46
CA ASP A 351 -29.67 35.88 -18.31
C ASP A 351 -31.01 35.57 -17.61
N GLY A 352 -31.27 36.15 -16.43
CA GLY A 352 -32.46 35.92 -15.63
C GLY A 352 -32.54 34.55 -14.95
N ARG A 353 -31.49 33.71 -15.08
CA ARG A 353 -31.43 32.38 -14.45
C ARG A 353 -30.84 32.46 -13.05
N PRO A 354 -31.27 31.59 -12.12
CA PRO A 354 -30.65 31.52 -10.81
C PRO A 354 -29.16 31.23 -10.93
N THR A 355 -28.36 31.97 -10.14
CA THR A 355 -26.91 31.72 -10.06
C THR A 355 -26.67 30.33 -9.48
N GLY A 356 -25.94 29.49 -10.21
CA GLY A 356 -25.54 28.13 -9.80
C GLY A 356 -24.10 28.04 -9.35
N TYR A 357 -23.74 26.89 -8.85
CA TYR A 357 -22.36 26.54 -8.52
C TYR A 357 -21.56 26.16 -9.77
N GLN A 358 -20.24 26.22 -9.61
CA GLN A 358 -19.27 25.78 -10.62
C GLN A 358 -18.60 24.47 -10.18
N ALA A 359 -18.25 23.62 -11.15
CA ALA A 359 -17.47 22.42 -10.95
C ALA A 359 -16.25 22.40 -11.87
N ALA A 360 -15.13 21.92 -11.34
CA ALA A 360 -13.87 21.75 -12.09
C ALA A 360 -13.52 20.27 -12.22
N LEU A 361 -13.14 19.84 -13.44
CA LEU A 361 -12.59 18.50 -13.71
C LEU A 361 -11.15 18.62 -14.19
N MET A 362 -10.23 18.14 -13.41
CA MET A 362 -8.82 18.17 -13.71
C MET A 362 -8.34 16.80 -14.20
N ALA A 363 -7.76 16.80 -15.41
CA ALA A 363 -7.20 15.62 -16.04
C ALA A 363 -5.66 15.71 -16.10
N PRO A 364 -4.92 14.59 -16.06
CA PRO A 364 -3.46 14.58 -16.07
C PRO A 364 -2.85 14.99 -17.40
N THR A 365 -3.58 14.87 -18.49
CA THR A 365 -3.12 15.21 -19.86
C THR A 365 -4.16 15.99 -20.65
N GLU A 366 -3.71 16.78 -21.63
CA GLU A 366 -4.61 17.51 -22.53
C GLU A 366 -5.56 16.60 -23.31
N LEU A 367 -5.08 15.41 -23.66
CA LEU A 367 -5.87 14.43 -24.40
C LEU A 367 -7.06 13.92 -23.59
N LEU A 368 -6.84 13.57 -22.32
CA LEU A 368 -7.92 13.18 -21.40
C LEU A 368 -8.87 14.34 -21.10
N ALA A 369 -8.33 15.55 -20.93
CA ALA A 369 -9.18 16.73 -20.75
C ALA A 369 -10.14 16.95 -21.92
N ARG A 370 -9.65 16.80 -23.15
CA ARG A 370 -10.50 16.86 -24.36
C ARG A 370 -11.52 15.73 -24.43
N GLN A 371 -11.15 14.53 -24.01
CA GLN A 371 -12.06 13.38 -23.97
C GLN A 371 -13.19 13.58 -22.96
N HIS A 372 -12.88 14.05 -21.75
CA HIS A 372 -13.88 14.39 -20.73
C HIS A 372 -14.78 15.54 -21.21
N PHE A 373 -14.19 16.55 -21.83
CA PHE A 373 -14.95 17.67 -22.41
C PHE A 373 -15.94 17.17 -23.45
N ALA A 374 -15.53 16.38 -24.44
CA ALA A 374 -16.40 15.81 -25.47
C ALA A 374 -17.49 14.89 -24.88
N THR A 375 -17.18 14.16 -23.79
CA THR A 375 -18.19 13.33 -23.13
C THR A 375 -19.23 14.17 -22.41
N LEU A 376 -18.83 15.24 -21.73
CA LEU A 376 -19.75 16.20 -21.12
C LEU A 376 -20.62 16.91 -22.18
N GLU A 377 -20.03 17.28 -23.32
CA GLU A 377 -20.80 17.88 -24.42
C GLU A 377 -21.90 16.94 -24.93
N ARG A 378 -21.60 15.63 -25.07
CA ARG A 378 -22.61 14.63 -25.46
C ARG A 378 -23.70 14.44 -24.40
N LEU A 379 -23.37 14.42 -23.12
CA LEU A 379 -24.33 14.25 -22.02
C LEU A 379 -25.25 15.49 -21.87
N LEU A 380 -24.78 16.67 -22.23
CA LEU A 380 -25.49 17.93 -22.09
C LEU A 380 -26.14 18.39 -23.40
N GLY A 381 -25.78 17.80 -24.54
CA GLY A 381 -26.39 18.03 -25.84
C GLY A 381 -27.77 17.39 -25.95
N ASP A 382 -28.62 17.92 -26.86
CA ASP A 382 -29.84 17.24 -27.28
C ASP A 382 -29.52 16.07 -28.20
N GLN A 383 -30.36 15.01 -28.18
CA GLN A 383 -30.23 13.85 -29.06
C GLN A 383 -30.24 14.20 -30.54
N GLU A 384 -30.67 15.43 -30.90
CA GLU A 384 -30.73 15.94 -32.26
C GLU A 384 -29.59 16.92 -32.64
N GLY A 385 -28.57 17.12 -31.81
CA GLY A 385 -27.44 18.01 -32.10
C GLY A 385 -27.78 19.50 -32.12
N ARG A 386 -28.94 19.89 -31.61
CA ARG A 386 -29.40 21.29 -31.55
C ARG A 386 -29.11 21.87 -30.14
N VAL A 387 -28.57 23.08 -30.15
CA VAL A 387 -28.34 24.00 -29.02
C VAL A 387 -28.77 23.51 -27.63
N ARG A 388 -27.77 23.40 -26.77
CA ARG A 388 -27.80 23.08 -25.32
C ARG A 388 -29.11 23.39 -24.60
N ALA A 389 -30.04 22.45 -24.55
CA ALA A 389 -31.31 22.59 -23.82
C ALA A 389 -31.12 22.81 -22.32
N SER A 390 -29.93 22.45 -21.77
CA SER A 390 -29.62 22.58 -20.34
C SER A 390 -29.21 23.99 -19.90
N GLY A 391 -28.79 24.86 -20.82
CA GLY A 391 -28.20 26.16 -20.51
C GLY A 391 -26.86 26.11 -19.76
N VAL A 392 -26.30 24.91 -19.53
CA VAL A 392 -25.00 24.73 -18.87
C VAL A 392 -23.88 24.94 -19.87
N ARG A 393 -22.96 25.85 -19.56
CA ARG A 393 -21.77 26.10 -20.39
C ARG A 393 -20.56 25.36 -19.85
N ILE A 394 -19.90 24.62 -20.74
CA ILE A 394 -18.65 23.93 -20.45
C ILE A 394 -17.51 24.72 -21.06
N GLU A 395 -16.42 24.90 -20.34
CA GLU A 395 -15.20 25.55 -20.80
C GLU A 395 -14.00 24.58 -20.71
N LEU A 396 -13.11 24.64 -21.72
CA LEU A 396 -11.90 23.83 -21.77
C LEU A 396 -10.69 24.75 -21.57
N LEU A 397 -9.89 24.51 -20.52
CA LEU A 397 -8.70 25.29 -20.20
C LEU A 397 -7.44 24.42 -20.29
N LEU A 398 -6.60 24.66 -21.30
CA LEU A 398 -5.38 23.90 -21.57
C LEU A 398 -4.16 24.85 -21.63
N GLY A 399 -2.96 24.28 -21.34
CA GLY A 399 -1.72 25.03 -21.39
C GLY A 399 -1.31 25.55 -22.77
N GLY A 400 -1.63 24.80 -23.82
CA GLY A 400 -1.26 25.12 -25.22
C GLY A 400 -2.24 26.01 -25.99
N GLN A 401 -3.22 26.65 -25.33
CA GLN A 401 -4.16 27.55 -25.97
C GLN A 401 -3.55 28.90 -26.34
N THR A 402 -4.07 29.55 -27.43
CA THR A 402 -3.70 30.93 -27.77
C THR A 402 -4.11 31.89 -26.65
N THR A 403 -3.32 32.95 -26.44
CA THR A 403 -3.55 33.96 -25.39
C THR A 403 -4.97 34.51 -25.42
N LYS A 404 -5.51 34.79 -26.61
CA LYS A 404 -6.88 35.32 -26.77
C LYS A 404 -7.94 34.32 -26.31
N ARG A 405 -7.84 33.04 -26.69
CA ARG A 405 -8.79 31.99 -26.28
C ARG A 405 -8.71 31.76 -24.79
N ARG A 406 -7.48 31.73 -24.24
CA ARG A 406 -7.25 31.56 -22.82
C ARG A 406 -7.84 32.69 -21.99
N ALA A 407 -7.61 33.94 -22.38
CA ALA A 407 -8.17 35.12 -21.71
C ALA A 407 -9.71 35.08 -21.69
N ALA A 408 -10.35 34.81 -22.83
CA ALA A 408 -11.81 34.69 -22.93
C ALA A 408 -12.36 33.52 -22.08
N ALA A 409 -11.64 32.40 -21.96
CA ALA A 409 -12.02 31.29 -21.09
C ALA A 409 -11.95 31.70 -19.60
N LEU A 410 -10.85 32.35 -19.18
CA LEU A 410 -10.68 32.85 -17.83
C LEU A 410 -11.75 33.86 -17.42
N GLU A 411 -12.15 34.76 -18.34
CA GLU A 411 -13.22 35.72 -18.09
C GLU A 411 -14.57 35.02 -17.86
N ARG A 412 -14.93 34.01 -18.68
CA ARG A 412 -16.15 33.23 -18.51
C ARG A 412 -16.16 32.40 -17.23
N ILE A 413 -14.99 31.94 -16.79
CA ILE A 413 -14.83 31.23 -15.50
C ILE A 413 -15.07 32.22 -14.34
N ALA A 414 -14.43 33.40 -14.42
CA ALA A 414 -14.50 34.40 -13.36
C ALA A 414 -15.90 35.06 -13.25
N SER A 415 -16.60 35.22 -14.35
CA SER A 415 -18.01 35.72 -14.35
C SER A 415 -19.02 34.68 -13.84
N GLY A 416 -18.66 33.39 -13.82
CA GLY A 416 -19.58 32.29 -13.50
C GLY A 416 -20.43 31.84 -14.69
N GLU A 417 -20.18 32.39 -15.89
CA GLU A 417 -20.86 31.98 -17.14
C GLU A 417 -20.50 30.52 -17.51
N ALA A 418 -19.26 30.09 -17.25
CA ALA A 418 -18.86 28.71 -17.38
C ALA A 418 -19.15 27.97 -16.05
N GLN A 419 -20.13 27.06 -16.05
CA GLN A 419 -20.49 26.27 -14.88
C GLN A 419 -19.60 25.03 -14.74
N ILE A 420 -19.14 24.43 -15.83
CA ILE A 420 -18.24 23.28 -15.82
C ILE A 420 -16.95 23.68 -16.50
N VAL A 421 -15.83 23.44 -15.84
CA VAL A 421 -14.50 23.73 -16.38
C VAL A 421 -13.69 22.44 -16.41
N VAL A 422 -13.24 22.06 -17.61
CA VAL A 422 -12.37 20.90 -17.79
C VAL A 422 -10.98 21.39 -18.16
N GLY A 423 -9.93 20.86 -17.54
CA GLY A 423 -8.58 21.28 -17.89
C GLY A 423 -7.49 20.38 -17.29
N THR A 424 -6.27 20.83 -17.44
CA THR A 424 -5.08 20.19 -16.89
C THR A 424 -4.55 21.00 -15.68
N GLN A 425 -3.27 20.87 -15.36
CA GLN A 425 -2.61 21.70 -14.33
C GLN A 425 -2.82 23.22 -14.52
N ALA A 426 -3.18 23.65 -15.73
CA ALA A 426 -3.53 25.04 -16.01
C ALA A 426 -4.67 25.59 -15.12
N LEU A 427 -5.53 24.74 -14.58
CA LEU A 427 -6.58 25.09 -13.61
C LEU A 427 -6.00 25.50 -12.24
N VAL A 428 -4.81 25.03 -11.89
CA VAL A 428 -4.19 25.16 -10.57
C VAL A 428 -3.12 26.25 -10.52
N CYS A 429 -2.61 26.67 -11.68
CA CYS A 429 -1.51 27.67 -11.76
C CYS A 429 -1.92 29.11 -11.32
N GLY A 430 -3.02 29.27 -10.59
CA GLY A 430 -3.42 30.54 -9.95
C GLY A 430 -4.08 31.56 -10.88
N GLU A 431 -4.24 31.28 -12.18
CA GLU A 431 -4.88 32.18 -13.14
C GLU A 431 -6.40 32.03 -13.19
N ALA A 432 -6.90 30.81 -12.96
CA ALA A 432 -8.35 30.53 -12.99
C ALA A 432 -8.99 30.96 -11.66
N ARG A 433 -9.73 32.05 -11.67
CA ARG A 433 -10.54 32.51 -10.54
C ARG A 433 -11.98 32.11 -10.75
N PHE A 434 -12.48 31.22 -9.88
CA PHE A 434 -13.87 30.80 -9.91
C PHE A 434 -14.74 31.74 -9.06
N ARG A 435 -15.95 32.00 -9.54
CA ARG A 435 -16.91 32.80 -8.80
C ARG A 435 -17.54 32.01 -7.64
N ASN A 436 -17.97 30.76 -7.90
CA ASN A 436 -18.70 29.91 -6.95
C ASN A 436 -18.33 28.44 -7.15
N LEU A 437 -17.04 28.11 -6.98
CA LEU A 437 -16.55 26.73 -7.11
C LEU A 437 -17.07 25.87 -5.95
N ALA A 438 -17.81 24.80 -6.26
CA ALA A 438 -18.38 23.92 -5.26
C ALA A 438 -17.80 22.49 -5.29
N LEU A 439 -17.36 22.03 -6.46
CA LEU A 439 -16.80 20.69 -6.62
C LEU A 439 -15.54 20.71 -7.50
N VAL A 440 -14.49 20.03 -7.02
CA VAL A 440 -13.28 19.73 -7.79
C VAL A 440 -13.16 18.22 -7.94
N VAL A 441 -13.07 17.76 -9.17
CA VAL A 441 -12.77 16.36 -9.48
C VAL A 441 -11.35 16.27 -10.04
N ILE A 442 -10.53 15.40 -9.50
CA ILE A 442 -9.14 15.19 -9.93
C ILE A 442 -8.99 13.75 -10.41
N ASP A 443 -8.67 13.58 -11.68
CA ASP A 443 -8.44 12.28 -12.29
C ASP A 443 -6.96 11.89 -12.18
N GLU A 444 -6.67 10.62 -11.88
CA GLU A 444 -5.32 10.06 -11.72
C GLU A 444 -4.46 10.77 -10.65
N GLN A 445 -4.89 10.70 -9.40
CA GLN A 445 -4.31 11.42 -8.24
C GLN A 445 -2.78 11.32 -8.12
N HIS A 446 -2.17 10.18 -8.44
CA HIS A 446 -0.74 9.94 -8.23
C HIS A 446 0.18 10.85 -9.06
N ARG A 447 -0.35 11.58 -10.02
CA ARG A 447 0.39 12.58 -10.82
C ARG A 447 0.32 14.00 -10.26
N PHE A 448 -0.42 14.23 -9.15
CA PHE A 448 -0.61 15.55 -8.56
C PHE A 448 -0.09 15.62 -7.11
N GLY A 449 0.82 16.55 -6.82
CA GLY A 449 1.37 16.75 -5.47
C GLY A 449 0.36 17.38 -4.49
N VAL A 450 0.59 17.20 -3.18
CA VAL A 450 -0.25 17.72 -2.08
C VAL A 450 -0.40 19.24 -2.13
N VAL A 451 0.64 19.96 -2.58
CA VAL A 451 0.67 21.43 -2.68
C VAL A 451 -0.34 21.98 -3.69
N GLN A 452 -0.63 21.24 -4.76
CA GLN A 452 -1.54 21.69 -5.82
C GLN A 452 -3.01 21.67 -5.40
N ARG A 453 -3.38 20.90 -4.37
CA ARG A 453 -4.75 20.88 -3.81
C ARG A 453 -5.11 22.19 -3.11
N GLY A 454 -4.14 22.86 -2.47
CA GLY A 454 -4.34 24.13 -1.79
C GLY A 454 -4.55 25.34 -2.71
N LEU A 455 -4.14 25.25 -3.98
CA LEU A 455 -4.22 26.36 -4.93
C LEU A 455 -5.60 26.62 -5.53
N LEU A 456 -6.51 25.62 -5.46
CA LEU A 456 -7.91 25.79 -5.88
C LEU A 456 -8.81 26.34 -4.76
N GLN A 457 -8.24 26.57 -3.58
CA GLN A 457 -8.94 27.13 -2.41
C GLN A 457 -8.91 28.65 -2.51
N GLN A 458 -9.96 29.25 -3.01
CA GLN A 458 -10.09 30.69 -3.16
C GLN A 458 -11.31 31.21 -2.36
N GLY A 459 -11.08 32.01 -1.34
CA GLY A 459 -12.14 32.64 -0.55
C GLY A 459 -12.43 31.98 0.80
N HIS A 460 -13.63 32.26 1.36
CA HIS A 460 -14.06 31.79 2.68
C HIS A 460 -14.66 30.37 2.68
N THR A 461 -14.93 29.80 1.52
CA THR A 461 -15.51 28.45 1.37
C THR A 461 -14.60 27.57 0.53
N ASP A 462 -14.35 26.34 1.02
CA ASP A 462 -13.58 25.34 0.28
C ASP A 462 -14.52 24.48 -0.59
N PRO A 463 -14.13 24.14 -1.83
CA PRO A 463 -14.90 23.21 -2.64
C PRO A 463 -14.82 21.79 -2.10
N HIS A 464 -15.87 20.99 -2.34
CA HIS A 464 -15.79 19.54 -2.20
C HIS A 464 -14.75 18.98 -3.17
N THR A 465 -13.98 18.00 -2.76
CA THR A 465 -12.93 17.38 -3.58
C THR A 465 -13.17 15.88 -3.75
N LEU A 466 -13.24 15.45 -5.01
CA LEU A 466 -13.33 14.04 -5.40
C LEU A 466 -12.06 13.66 -6.16
N LEU A 467 -11.27 12.77 -5.58
CA LEU A 467 -10.06 12.23 -6.19
C LEU A 467 -10.40 10.91 -6.84
N MET A 468 -9.87 10.64 -8.04
CA MET A 468 -10.03 9.36 -8.72
C MET A 468 -8.69 8.68 -8.93
N THR A 469 -8.66 7.36 -8.82
CA THR A 469 -7.50 6.54 -9.19
C THR A 469 -7.92 5.30 -9.96
N ALA A 470 -7.19 4.98 -11.02
CA ALA A 470 -7.37 3.75 -11.78
C ALA A 470 -6.49 2.61 -11.27
N THR A 471 -5.50 2.91 -10.42
CA THR A 471 -4.77 1.88 -9.69
C THR A 471 -5.58 1.51 -8.45
N PRO A 472 -6.16 0.32 -8.38
CA PRO A 472 -6.77 -0.14 -7.15
C PRO A 472 -5.69 -0.17 -6.06
N ILE A 473 -6.02 0.41 -4.92
CA ILE A 473 -5.19 0.33 -3.72
C ILE A 473 -5.91 -0.64 -2.80
N PRO A 474 -5.23 -1.64 -2.21
CA PRO A 474 -5.88 -2.51 -1.26
C PRO A 474 -6.67 -1.70 -0.24
N ARG A 475 -7.92 -2.08 0.02
CA ARG A 475 -8.84 -1.29 0.88
C ARG A 475 -8.23 -0.95 2.23
N THR A 476 -7.50 -1.89 2.80
CA THR A 476 -6.81 -1.77 4.08
C THR A 476 -5.73 -0.70 4.06
N VAL A 477 -4.93 -0.69 2.98
CA VAL A 477 -3.87 0.31 2.76
C VAL A 477 -4.46 1.69 2.51
N ALA A 478 -5.52 1.77 1.69
CA ALA A 478 -6.19 3.03 1.41
C ALA A 478 -6.70 3.69 2.71
N HIS A 479 -7.31 2.92 3.60
CA HIS A 479 -7.80 3.40 4.89
C HIS A 479 -6.70 3.78 5.88
N ALA A 480 -5.53 3.15 5.79
CA ALA A 480 -4.40 3.43 6.68
C ALA A 480 -3.56 4.62 6.19
N VAL A 481 -3.31 4.72 4.89
CA VAL A 481 -2.41 5.72 4.30
C VAL A 481 -3.15 7.04 4.00
N TYR A 482 -4.40 6.96 3.54
CA TYR A 482 -5.22 8.13 3.22
C TYR A 482 -6.27 8.40 4.30
N GLY A 483 -5.87 8.39 5.56
CA GLY A 483 -6.78 8.60 6.70
C GLY A 483 -7.48 9.97 6.72
N ASP A 484 -7.00 10.93 5.92
CA ASP A 484 -7.62 12.22 5.65
C ASP A 484 -8.71 12.16 4.56
N LEU A 485 -8.82 11.03 3.83
CA LEU A 485 -9.80 10.83 2.77
C LEU A 485 -10.85 9.79 3.16
N ASP A 486 -12.11 10.05 2.80
CA ASP A 486 -13.11 9.00 2.74
C ASP A 486 -12.89 8.19 1.46
N VAL A 487 -13.09 6.89 1.51
CA VAL A 487 -12.85 5.99 0.38
C VAL A 487 -14.15 5.37 -0.09
N SER A 488 -14.48 5.55 -1.35
CA SER A 488 -15.54 4.84 -2.06
C SER A 488 -14.94 3.89 -3.09
N THR A 489 -15.41 2.65 -3.12
CA THR A 489 -14.88 1.62 -4.00
C THR A 489 -15.95 1.15 -4.98
N LEU A 490 -15.61 1.15 -6.27
CA LEU A 490 -16.38 0.48 -7.33
C LEU A 490 -15.84 -0.93 -7.49
N ASP A 491 -16.52 -1.87 -6.88
CA ASP A 491 -16.19 -3.29 -6.82
C ASP A 491 -16.99 -4.13 -7.84
N GLU A 492 -17.68 -3.47 -8.76
CA GLU A 492 -18.49 -4.06 -9.82
C GLU A 492 -18.04 -3.55 -11.19
N GLN A 493 -18.06 -4.44 -12.17
CA GLN A 493 -17.83 -4.07 -13.57
C GLN A 493 -19.18 -3.83 -14.28
N PRO A 494 -19.29 -2.82 -15.16
CA PRO A 494 -20.48 -2.63 -15.95
C PRO A 494 -20.83 -3.86 -16.81
N PRO A 495 -22.12 -4.18 -17.00
CA PRO A 495 -22.53 -5.32 -17.80
C PRO A 495 -22.05 -5.21 -19.25
N GLY A 496 -21.77 -6.35 -19.88
CA GLY A 496 -21.31 -6.45 -21.27
C GLY A 496 -19.82 -6.37 -21.49
N ARG A 497 -19.01 -6.11 -20.47
CA ARG A 497 -17.55 -6.12 -20.59
C ARG A 497 -17.05 -7.59 -20.61
N GLN A 498 -16.25 -7.91 -21.64
CA GLN A 498 -15.62 -9.23 -21.75
C GLN A 498 -14.27 -9.24 -21.00
N PRO A 499 -13.96 -10.33 -20.26
CA PRO A 499 -12.66 -10.45 -19.61
C PRO A 499 -11.54 -10.56 -20.64
N VAL A 500 -10.37 -9.99 -20.34
CA VAL A 500 -9.17 -10.10 -21.18
C VAL A 500 -8.45 -11.40 -20.89
N ALA A 501 -8.27 -12.25 -21.91
CA ALA A 501 -7.43 -13.42 -21.78
C ALA A 501 -5.96 -13.01 -21.79
N THR A 502 -5.23 -13.38 -20.75
CA THR A 502 -3.81 -13.04 -20.60
C THR A 502 -2.95 -14.29 -20.71
N TYR A 503 -1.86 -14.21 -21.47
CA TYR A 503 -0.94 -15.31 -21.70
C TYR A 503 0.49 -14.86 -21.43
N ARG A 504 1.28 -15.73 -20.78
CA ARG A 504 2.72 -15.60 -20.75
C ARG A 504 3.27 -16.12 -22.08
N VAL A 505 4.18 -15.38 -22.70
CA VAL A 505 4.79 -15.73 -23.99
C VAL A 505 6.30 -15.80 -23.79
N GLY A 506 6.84 -17.00 -23.78
CA GLY A 506 8.28 -17.25 -23.78
C GLY A 506 8.88 -17.20 -25.19
N PRO A 507 10.21 -17.27 -25.32
CA PRO A 507 10.90 -17.23 -26.63
C PRO A 507 10.40 -18.28 -27.62
N GLU A 508 10.13 -19.50 -27.15
CA GLU A 508 9.65 -20.61 -27.98
C GLU A 508 8.22 -20.40 -28.50
N GLN A 509 7.44 -19.57 -27.85
CA GLN A 509 6.04 -19.31 -28.20
C GLN A 509 5.88 -18.03 -29.04
N ALA A 510 6.95 -17.27 -29.23
CA ALA A 510 6.90 -15.95 -29.88
C ALA A 510 6.36 -16.03 -31.32
N ASP A 511 6.81 -16.98 -32.12
CA ASP A 511 6.34 -17.14 -33.50
C ASP A 511 4.86 -17.51 -33.57
N SER A 512 4.40 -18.42 -32.73
CA SER A 512 2.99 -18.80 -32.63
C SER A 512 2.11 -17.62 -32.21
N TRP A 513 2.61 -16.77 -31.29
CA TRP A 513 1.91 -15.54 -30.89
C TRP A 513 1.79 -14.55 -32.04
N TRP A 514 2.88 -14.29 -32.80
CA TRP A 514 2.83 -13.37 -33.94
C TRP A 514 1.96 -13.89 -35.08
N ASP A 515 1.90 -15.21 -35.30
CA ASP A 515 0.97 -15.83 -36.27
C ASP A 515 -0.49 -15.61 -35.83
N PHE A 516 -0.79 -15.80 -34.58
CA PHE A 516 -2.10 -15.52 -34.01
C PHE A 516 -2.45 -14.03 -34.13
N PHE A 517 -1.53 -13.15 -33.79
CA PHE A 517 -1.70 -11.70 -33.81
C PHE A 517 -2.01 -11.23 -35.25
N ARG A 518 -1.21 -11.67 -36.25
CA ARG A 518 -1.45 -11.39 -37.67
C ARG A 518 -2.81 -11.85 -38.14
N ARG A 519 -3.24 -13.04 -37.74
CA ARG A 519 -4.57 -13.57 -38.11
C ARG A 519 -5.67 -12.65 -37.60
N LYS A 520 -5.56 -12.16 -36.37
CA LYS A 520 -6.56 -11.24 -35.79
C LYS A 520 -6.55 -9.86 -36.46
N LEU A 521 -5.40 -9.37 -36.86
CA LEU A 521 -5.30 -8.11 -37.64
C LEU A 521 -5.97 -8.27 -39.02
N ARG A 522 -5.81 -9.41 -39.70
CA ARG A 522 -6.52 -9.70 -40.97
C ARG A 522 -8.03 -9.80 -40.78
N GLU A 523 -8.51 -10.16 -39.62
CA GLU A 523 -9.95 -10.09 -39.26
C GLU A 523 -10.44 -8.64 -39.05
N GLY A 524 -9.60 -7.63 -39.29
CA GLY A 524 -9.92 -6.21 -39.10
C GLY A 524 -9.77 -5.71 -37.67
N ARG A 525 -9.11 -6.45 -36.77
CA ARG A 525 -8.82 -5.99 -35.41
C ARG A 525 -7.62 -5.08 -35.40
N GLN A 526 -7.50 -4.29 -34.31
CA GLN A 526 -6.35 -3.44 -34.04
C GLN A 526 -5.61 -3.93 -32.78
N GLY A 527 -4.33 -3.60 -32.69
CA GLY A 527 -3.51 -4.02 -31.54
C GLY A 527 -2.55 -2.97 -31.06
N TYR A 528 -2.12 -3.16 -29.81
CA TYR A 528 -1.03 -2.43 -29.18
C TYR A 528 0.19 -3.34 -29.04
N VAL A 529 1.38 -2.78 -29.25
CA VAL A 529 2.65 -3.36 -28.84
C VAL A 529 3.34 -2.37 -27.92
N VAL A 530 3.51 -2.77 -26.67
CA VAL A 530 4.11 -1.93 -25.62
C VAL A 530 5.54 -2.36 -25.38
N VAL A 531 6.43 -1.38 -25.42
CA VAL A 531 7.87 -1.56 -25.20
C VAL A 531 8.25 -0.86 -23.89
N PRO A 532 9.08 -1.45 -22.99
CA PRO A 532 9.50 -0.77 -21.78
C PRO A 532 10.30 0.49 -22.11
N ALA A 533 9.97 1.57 -21.44
CA ALA A 533 10.78 2.79 -21.46
C ALA A 533 11.90 2.64 -20.44
N VAL A 534 13.10 2.25 -20.89
CA VAL A 534 14.29 2.38 -20.06
C VAL A 534 14.60 3.86 -19.94
N GLU A 535 14.19 4.47 -18.84
CA GLU A 535 14.27 5.90 -18.48
C GLU A 535 14.12 6.87 -19.67
N GLU A 536 13.79 8.14 -19.46
CA GLU A 536 13.74 9.18 -20.51
C GLU A 536 15.13 9.48 -21.13
N SER A 537 16.00 8.47 -21.24
CA SER A 537 17.33 8.51 -21.81
C SER A 537 17.31 8.39 -23.34
N LYS A 538 18.40 8.78 -23.99
CA LYS A 538 18.59 8.55 -25.44
C LYS A 538 18.47 7.07 -25.80
N ARG A 539 18.93 6.17 -24.93
CA ARG A 539 18.85 4.71 -25.11
C ARG A 539 17.41 4.19 -25.19
N GLY A 540 16.47 4.76 -24.42
CA GLY A 540 15.06 4.36 -24.48
C GLY A 540 14.38 4.72 -25.80
N LEU A 541 14.79 5.83 -26.45
CA LEU A 541 14.30 6.19 -27.80
C LEU A 541 14.86 5.28 -28.89
N GLU A 542 16.12 4.90 -28.78
CA GLU A 542 16.75 3.92 -29.68
C GLU A 542 16.08 2.56 -29.57
N SER A 543 15.74 2.14 -28.36
CA SER A 543 15.04 0.87 -28.09
C SER A 543 13.65 0.82 -28.72
N ILE A 544 12.82 1.85 -28.58
CA ILE A 544 11.46 1.85 -29.16
C ILE A 544 11.51 1.99 -30.69
N SER A 545 12.44 2.76 -31.23
CA SER A 545 12.63 2.89 -32.70
C SER A 545 13.11 1.58 -33.28
N SER A 546 14.06 0.93 -32.64
CA SER A 546 14.57 -0.41 -33.05
C SER A 546 13.46 -1.46 -32.98
N ALA A 547 12.66 -1.47 -31.91
CA ALA A 547 11.50 -2.36 -31.81
C ALA A 547 10.48 -2.11 -32.92
N HIS A 548 10.19 -0.84 -33.22
CA HIS A 548 9.29 -0.49 -34.33
C HIS A 548 9.83 -0.97 -35.67
N GLU A 549 11.11 -0.75 -35.97
CA GLU A 549 11.76 -1.21 -37.20
C GLU A 549 11.80 -2.74 -37.32
N HIS A 550 12.11 -3.43 -36.21
CA HIS A 550 12.09 -4.88 -36.16
C HIS A 550 10.69 -5.45 -36.46
N LEU A 551 9.64 -4.85 -35.89
CA LEU A 551 8.26 -5.27 -36.14
C LEU A 551 7.82 -4.95 -37.56
N ALA A 552 8.21 -3.77 -38.09
CA ALA A 552 7.84 -3.32 -39.43
C ALA A 552 8.54 -4.11 -40.54
N ASN A 553 9.78 -4.56 -40.32
CA ASN A 553 10.56 -5.35 -41.28
C ASN A 553 10.49 -6.86 -41.00
N GLY A 554 9.68 -7.29 -40.04
CA GLY A 554 9.57 -8.68 -39.61
C GLY A 554 8.12 -9.12 -39.43
N PRO A 555 7.68 -9.45 -38.19
CA PRO A 555 6.40 -10.12 -37.98
C PRO A 555 5.17 -9.29 -38.40
N LEU A 556 5.28 -7.97 -38.56
CA LEU A 556 4.16 -7.08 -38.88
C LEU A 556 4.36 -6.28 -40.18
N GLU A 557 5.25 -6.72 -41.08
CA GLU A 557 5.59 -6.07 -42.36
C GLU A 557 4.33 -5.72 -43.21
N ALA A 558 3.33 -6.58 -43.22
CA ALA A 558 2.12 -6.42 -44.02
C ALA A 558 1.07 -5.45 -43.42
N PHE A 559 1.35 -4.79 -42.30
CA PHE A 559 0.39 -3.98 -41.56
C PHE A 559 0.87 -2.54 -41.35
N ARG A 560 -0.07 -1.63 -41.16
CA ARG A 560 0.21 -0.21 -40.95
C ARG A 560 0.54 0.04 -39.49
N LEU A 561 1.81 0.33 -39.20
CA LEU A 561 2.28 0.61 -37.86
C LEU A 561 2.31 2.10 -37.56
N GLY A 562 1.90 2.47 -36.36
CA GLY A 562 2.07 3.81 -35.79
C GLY A 562 2.98 3.78 -34.59
N LEU A 563 3.75 4.86 -34.34
CA LEU A 563 4.67 4.98 -33.20
C LEU A 563 4.23 6.14 -32.30
N VAL A 564 4.15 5.88 -30.97
CA VAL A 564 3.87 6.90 -29.95
C VAL A 564 4.76 6.73 -28.73
N HIS A 565 5.47 7.79 -28.34
CA HIS A 565 6.32 7.79 -27.14
C HIS A 565 6.29 9.12 -26.39
N GLY A 566 6.81 9.15 -25.15
CA GLY A 566 6.72 10.28 -24.23
C GLY A 566 7.20 11.62 -24.79
N ARG A 567 8.30 11.62 -25.55
CA ARG A 567 8.95 12.84 -26.09
C ARG A 567 8.32 13.42 -27.35
N MET A 568 7.34 12.76 -27.96
CA MET A 568 6.67 13.32 -29.13
C MET A 568 5.89 14.59 -28.74
N PRO A 569 5.86 15.63 -29.62
CA PRO A 569 5.00 16.78 -29.43
C PRO A 569 3.53 16.37 -29.29
N ALA A 570 2.79 17.03 -28.42
CA ALA A 570 1.39 16.70 -28.12
C ALA A 570 0.51 16.62 -29.39
N LYS A 571 0.70 17.55 -30.34
CA LYS A 571 -0.02 17.57 -31.61
C LYS A 571 0.24 16.32 -32.45
N LYS A 572 1.51 15.87 -32.53
CA LYS A 572 1.88 14.69 -33.30
C LYS A 572 1.35 13.40 -32.66
N LYS A 573 1.37 13.33 -31.31
CA LYS A 573 0.73 12.22 -30.58
C LYS A 573 -0.76 12.15 -30.90
N GLN A 574 -1.44 13.29 -30.88
CA GLN A 574 -2.87 13.37 -31.17
C GLN A 574 -3.17 12.90 -32.59
N GLU A 575 -2.42 13.35 -33.59
CA GLU A 575 -2.58 12.95 -35.00
C GLU A 575 -2.45 11.42 -35.19
N VAL A 576 -1.43 10.80 -34.58
CA VAL A 576 -1.24 9.34 -34.65
C VAL A 576 -2.39 8.60 -33.97
N MET A 577 -2.82 9.08 -32.82
CA MET A 577 -3.93 8.46 -32.07
C MET A 577 -5.28 8.60 -32.80
N GLU A 578 -5.53 9.72 -33.47
CA GLU A 578 -6.72 9.91 -34.29
C GLU A 578 -6.71 8.96 -35.49
N LYS A 579 -5.57 8.79 -36.17
CA LYS A 579 -5.41 7.81 -37.27
C LYS A 579 -5.64 6.38 -36.77
N PHE A 580 -5.11 6.03 -35.58
CA PHE A 580 -5.34 4.72 -35.01
C PHE A 580 -6.83 4.51 -34.67
N ARG A 581 -7.48 5.50 -34.10
CA ARG A 581 -8.92 5.44 -33.82
C ARG A 581 -9.78 5.35 -35.09
N ALA A 582 -9.36 5.99 -36.17
CA ALA A 582 -10.04 5.95 -37.48
C ALA A 582 -9.80 4.61 -38.23
N GLY A 583 -8.93 3.72 -37.71
CA GLY A 583 -8.58 2.46 -38.38
C GLY A 583 -7.59 2.63 -39.53
N GLU A 584 -6.93 3.79 -39.66
CA GLU A 584 -5.88 4.04 -40.64
C GLU A 584 -4.53 3.39 -40.23
N ILE A 585 -4.38 3.06 -38.93
CA ILE A 585 -3.25 2.34 -38.33
C ILE A 585 -3.80 1.04 -37.74
N ASP A 586 -3.15 -0.09 -38.03
CA ASP A 586 -3.57 -1.40 -37.56
C ASP A 586 -2.92 -1.75 -36.19
N VAL A 587 -1.66 -1.34 -36.01
CA VAL A 587 -0.90 -1.62 -34.79
C VAL A 587 -0.22 -0.35 -34.28
N LEU A 588 -0.41 -0.07 -33.00
CA LEU A 588 0.24 1.06 -32.33
C LEU A 588 1.40 0.56 -31.45
N VAL A 589 2.62 0.89 -31.85
CA VAL A 589 3.83 0.64 -31.05
C VAL A 589 4.04 1.81 -30.09
N ALA A 590 4.15 1.55 -28.81
CA ALA A 590 4.24 2.64 -27.84
C ALA A 590 5.00 2.24 -26.55
N THR A 591 5.43 3.25 -25.79
CA THR A 591 5.89 3.09 -24.42
C THR A 591 4.70 3.13 -23.44
N SER A 592 4.97 3.15 -22.13
CA SER A 592 3.98 3.32 -21.05
C SER A 592 3.04 4.55 -21.23
N VAL A 593 3.34 5.46 -22.14
CA VAL A 593 2.46 6.62 -22.48
C VAL A 593 1.04 6.22 -22.84
N ILE A 594 0.81 4.98 -23.30
CA ILE A 594 -0.54 4.44 -23.54
C ILE A 594 -1.34 4.24 -22.24
N GLU A 595 -0.70 4.19 -21.08
CA GLU A 595 -1.40 4.13 -19.78
C GLU A 595 -2.43 5.26 -19.64
N VAL A 596 -2.20 6.38 -20.34
CA VAL A 596 -3.05 7.56 -20.29
C VAL A 596 -3.78 7.73 -21.62
N GLY A 597 -5.09 7.33 -21.68
CA GLY A 597 -5.78 7.91 -22.63
C GLY A 597 -6.93 7.43 -23.47
N ILE A 598 -6.72 7.06 -24.72
CA ILE A 598 -7.79 6.99 -25.72
C ILE A 598 -8.48 5.63 -25.67
N ASP A 599 -9.82 5.71 -25.76
CA ASP A 599 -10.68 4.54 -25.94
C ASP A 599 -10.77 4.20 -27.44
N VAL A 600 -10.26 3.01 -27.81
CA VAL A 600 -10.36 2.46 -29.17
C VAL A 600 -11.07 1.10 -29.08
N PRO A 601 -12.39 1.05 -29.34
CA PRO A 601 -13.19 -0.18 -29.15
C PRO A 601 -12.72 -1.37 -29.99
N ASN A 602 -12.11 -1.13 -31.15
CA ASN A 602 -11.60 -2.17 -32.05
C ASN A 602 -10.20 -2.70 -31.67
N ALA A 603 -9.51 -2.03 -30.74
CA ALA A 603 -8.21 -2.50 -30.25
C ALA A 603 -8.41 -3.63 -29.23
N THR A 604 -8.31 -4.86 -29.71
CA THR A 604 -8.56 -6.09 -28.92
C THR A 604 -7.30 -6.88 -28.60
N LEU A 605 -6.16 -6.49 -29.16
CA LEU A 605 -4.89 -7.19 -29.01
C LEU A 605 -3.88 -6.31 -28.23
N MET A 606 -3.20 -6.91 -27.27
CA MET A 606 -2.11 -6.28 -26.52
C MET A 606 -0.92 -7.21 -26.48
N THR A 607 0.23 -6.72 -26.90
CA THR A 607 1.53 -7.39 -26.70
C THR A 607 2.39 -6.50 -25.82
N ILE A 608 2.91 -7.03 -24.72
CA ILE A 608 3.82 -6.31 -23.82
C ILE A 608 5.17 -7.00 -23.90
N LEU A 609 6.14 -6.32 -24.50
CA LEU A 609 7.51 -6.81 -24.61
C LEU A 609 8.24 -6.58 -23.29
N ASP A 610 9.14 -7.50 -22.91
CA ASP A 610 9.88 -7.48 -21.63
C ASP A 610 8.96 -7.15 -20.44
N ALA A 611 7.87 -7.92 -20.34
CA ALA A 611 6.79 -7.66 -19.37
C ALA A 611 7.27 -7.71 -17.90
N ASP A 612 8.35 -8.44 -17.64
CA ASP A 612 9.01 -8.53 -16.32
C ASP A 612 9.65 -7.21 -15.87
N SER A 613 9.89 -6.27 -16.77
CA SER A 613 10.38 -4.92 -16.45
C SER A 613 9.30 -3.98 -15.90
N PHE A 614 8.01 -4.34 -16.05
CA PHE A 614 6.90 -3.52 -15.60
C PHE A 614 6.40 -3.91 -14.18
N GLY A 615 5.86 -2.95 -13.44
CA GLY A 615 5.11 -3.22 -12.22
C GLY A 615 3.74 -3.84 -12.51
N LEU A 616 3.18 -4.62 -11.56
CA LEU A 616 1.86 -5.26 -11.74
C LEU A 616 0.74 -4.25 -12.00
N ALA A 617 0.76 -3.11 -11.31
CA ALA A 617 -0.21 -2.04 -11.53
C ALA A 617 -0.16 -1.49 -12.97
N GLN A 618 1.06 -1.33 -13.53
CA GLN A 618 1.24 -0.88 -14.91
C GLN A 618 0.75 -1.92 -15.91
N LEU A 619 1.13 -3.19 -15.72
CA LEU A 619 0.64 -4.30 -16.55
C LEU A 619 -0.88 -4.37 -16.56
N HIS A 620 -1.51 -4.19 -15.40
CA HIS A 620 -2.95 -4.17 -15.28
C HIS A 620 -3.60 -2.97 -16.01
N GLN A 621 -3.04 -1.78 -15.89
CA GLN A 621 -3.52 -0.60 -16.63
C GLN A 621 -3.39 -0.76 -18.14
N LEU A 622 -2.28 -1.34 -18.62
CA LEU A 622 -2.08 -1.67 -20.03
C LEU A 622 -3.11 -2.69 -20.51
N ARG A 623 -3.29 -3.80 -19.78
CA ARG A 623 -4.31 -4.83 -20.08
C ARG A 623 -5.72 -4.21 -20.16
N GLY A 624 -6.01 -3.26 -19.31
CA GLY A 624 -7.29 -2.55 -19.29
C GLY A 624 -7.57 -1.67 -20.53
N ARG A 625 -6.59 -1.48 -21.43
CA ARG A 625 -6.75 -0.72 -22.68
C ARG A 625 -7.40 -1.52 -23.79
N VAL A 626 -7.40 -2.84 -23.71
CA VAL A 626 -8.09 -3.71 -24.66
C VAL A 626 -9.43 -4.18 -24.08
N ALA A 627 -10.32 -4.73 -24.93
CA ALA A 627 -11.66 -5.19 -24.55
C ALA A 627 -12.61 -4.07 -24.05
N ARG A 628 -12.63 -2.96 -24.75
CA ARG A 628 -13.60 -1.88 -24.54
C ARG A 628 -14.77 -1.91 -25.53
N GLY A 629 -14.79 -2.91 -26.40
CA GLY A 629 -15.84 -3.15 -27.37
C GLY A 629 -16.55 -4.49 -27.15
N ALA A 630 -17.32 -4.93 -28.14
CA ALA A 630 -18.06 -6.19 -28.12
C ALA A 630 -17.18 -7.46 -28.20
N HIS A 631 -15.89 -7.29 -28.49
CA HIS A 631 -14.97 -8.40 -28.70
C HIS A 631 -14.05 -8.63 -27.50
N ARG A 632 -13.76 -9.92 -27.22
CA ARG A 632 -12.86 -10.30 -26.16
C ARG A 632 -11.44 -9.77 -26.39
N GLY A 633 -10.85 -9.15 -25.38
CA GLY A 633 -9.45 -8.72 -25.40
C GLY A 633 -8.48 -9.87 -25.17
N ILE A 634 -7.30 -9.77 -25.77
CA ILE A 634 -6.23 -10.76 -25.64
C ILE A 634 -4.93 -10.03 -25.37
N CYS A 635 -4.21 -10.45 -24.31
CA CYS A 635 -2.95 -9.85 -23.87
C CYS A 635 -1.86 -10.91 -23.82
N GLY A 636 -0.74 -10.68 -24.51
CA GLY A 636 0.48 -11.48 -24.43
C GLY A 636 1.58 -10.72 -23.67
N ALA A 637 2.06 -11.30 -22.59
CA ALA A 637 3.18 -10.82 -21.80
C ALA A 637 4.45 -11.58 -22.17
N PHE A 638 5.35 -10.92 -22.90
CA PHE A 638 6.63 -11.50 -23.33
C PHE A 638 7.65 -11.44 -22.19
N THR A 639 8.32 -12.57 -21.94
CA THR A 639 9.38 -12.69 -20.93
C THR A 639 10.65 -13.25 -21.55
N GLY A 640 11.83 -12.77 -21.12
CA GLY A 640 13.12 -13.19 -21.67
C GLY A 640 13.53 -14.62 -21.32
N GLU A 641 12.98 -15.21 -20.24
CA GLU A 641 13.28 -16.58 -19.83
C GLU A 641 12.10 -17.52 -20.09
N ALA A 642 12.40 -18.68 -20.70
CA ALA A 642 11.36 -19.66 -21.06
C ALA A 642 10.70 -20.32 -19.83
N GLU A 643 11.45 -20.57 -18.74
CA GLU A 643 11.02 -21.37 -17.59
C GLU A 643 11.40 -20.81 -16.21
N GLY A 644 11.95 -19.59 -16.11
CA GLY A 644 12.23 -18.97 -14.83
C GLY A 644 10.94 -18.62 -14.05
N ALA A 645 10.89 -18.86 -12.75
CA ALA A 645 9.80 -18.42 -11.91
C ALA A 645 9.75 -16.88 -11.89
N CYS A 646 8.73 -16.30 -12.49
CA CYS A 646 8.46 -14.87 -12.43
C CYS A 646 7.12 -14.64 -11.72
N PRO A 647 7.10 -14.62 -10.36
CA PRO A 647 5.86 -14.55 -9.57
C PRO A 647 4.95 -13.39 -9.96
N ARG A 648 5.54 -12.28 -10.46
CA ARG A 648 4.81 -11.11 -10.93
C ARG A 648 4.00 -11.41 -12.19
N ILE A 649 4.61 -12.05 -13.18
CA ILE A 649 3.93 -12.40 -14.42
C ILE A 649 2.93 -13.53 -14.19
N ASP A 650 3.24 -14.47 -13.32
CA ASP A 650 2.33 -15.55 -12.96
C ASP A 650 1.07 -15.00 -12.27
N ALA A 651 1.21 -14.04 -11.36
CA ALA A 651 0.08 -13.33 -10.75
C ALA A 651 -0.74 -12.54 -11.81
N PHE A 652 -0.06 -11.86 -12.76
CA PHE A 652 -0.72 -11.11 -13.83
C PHE A 652 -1.56 -11.98 -14.76
N VAL A 653 -1.11 -13.20 -15.03
CA VAL A 653 -1.83 -14.19 -15.85
C VAL A 653 -2.99 -14.84 -15.08
N ALA A 654 -2.79 -15.11 -13.77
CA ALA A 654 -3.75 -15.84 -12.95
C ALA A 654 -5.04 -15.07 -12.68
N THR A 655 -4.99 -13.73 -12.53
CA THR A 655 -6.16 -12.94 -12.19
C THR A 655 -6.35 -11.73 -13.09
N THR A 656 -7.62 -11.36 -13.30
CA THR A 656 -8.02 -10.11 -13.97
C THR A 656 -8.49 -9.05 -12.97
N ASP A 657 -8.62 -9.38 -11.70
CA ASP A 657 -9.04 -8.45 -10.65
C ASP A 657 -7.89 -7.50 -10.29
N GLY A 658 -8.12 -6.20 -10.46
CA GLY A 658 -7.12 -5.17 -10.16
C GLY A 658 -6.82 -5.02 -8.68
N PHE A 659 -7.78 -5.31 -7.78
CA PHE A 659 -7.54 -5.26 -6.32
C PHE A 659 -6.67 -6.43 -5.87
N GLU A 660 -6.93 -7.63 -6.37
CA GLU A 660 -6.10 -8.80 -6.11
C GLU A 660 -4.67 -8.62 -6.63
N LEU A 661 -4.52 -8.06 -7.84
CA LEU A 661 -3.20 -7.72 -8.39
C LEU A 661 -2.46 -6.67 -7.56
N ALA A 662 -3.17 -5.68 -7.03
CA ALA A 662 -2.56 -4.68 -6.16
C ALA A 662 -2.08 -5.28 -4.82
N GLU A 663 -2.81 -6.25 -4.27
CA GLU A 663 -2.38 -7.01 -3.09
C GLU A 663 -1.14 -7.86 -3.38
N GLN A 664 -1.12 -8.55 -4.53
CA GLN A 664 0.04 -9.34 -4.96
C GLN A 664 1.27 -8.45 -5.24
N ASP A 665 1.10 -7.29 -5.89
CA ASP A 665 2.20 -6.34 -6.13
C ASP A 665 2.84 -5.89 -4.82
N LEU A 666 2.01 -5.66 -3.83
CA LEU A 666 2.42 -5.24 -2.50
C LEU A 666 3.16 -6.34 -1.73
N LEU A 667 2.68 -7.57 -1.81
CA LEU A 667 3.36 -8.74 -1.23
C LEU A 667 4.73 -8.98 -1.86
N LEU A 668 4.84 -8.79 -3.19
CA LEU A 668 6.08 -9.01 -3.93
C LEU A 668 7.13 -7.90 -3.72
N ARG A 669 6.70 -6.65 -3.53
CA ARG A 669 7.60 -5.52 -3.25
C ARG A 669 8.03 -5.43 -1.80
N GLY A 670 7.21 -5.95 -0.89
CA GLY A 670 7.39 -5.79 0.55
C GLY A 670 6.88 -4.45 1.08
N PRO A 671 6.67 -4.33 2.41
CA PRO A 671 6.03 -3.17 3.05
C PRO A 671 6.85 -1.87 3.00
N GLY A 672 8.14 -1.93 2.67
CA GLY A 672 9.05 -0.77 2.75
C GLY A 672 8.78 0.36 1.74
N ASP A 673 8.20 0.07 0.58
CA ASP A 673 8.03 1.04 -0.51
C ASP A 673 6.70 1.83 -0.46
N LEU A 674 5.70 1.34 0.28
CA LEU A 674 4.38 1.99 0.32
C LEU A 674 4.29 3.22 1.21
N VAL A 675 5.06 3.21 2.27
CA VAL A 675 5.18 4.35 3.18
C VAL A 675 6.40 5.18 2.78
N GLY A 676 6.63 5.34 1.49
CA GLY A 676 7.60 6.30 1.00
C GLY A 676 7.31 7.64 1.65
N SER A 677 8.05 7.95 2.72
CA SER A 677 7.95 9.12 3.57
C SER A 677 7.96 10.47 2.81
N ARG A 678 8.18 10.43 1.50
CA ARG A 678 8.22 11.59 0.61
C ARG A 678 6.88 11.97 -0.01
N GLN A 679 5.88 11.06 -0.05
CA GLN A 679 4.59 11.38 -0.70
C GLN A 679 3.41 11.56 0.27
N SER A 680 3.42 10.92 1.44
CA SER A 680 2.30 10.97 2.40
C SER A 680 2.56 11.80 3.66
N GLY A 681 3.83 12.17 3.94
CA GLY A 681 4.18 12.90 5.16
C GLY A 681 4.01 12.11 6.46
N ALA A 682 3.60 10.84 6.39
CA ALA A 682 3.48 9.99 7.57
C ALA A 682 4.86 9.44 7.97
N PRO A 683 5.22 9.43 9.27
CA PRO A 683 6.45 8.82 9.73
C PRO A 683 6.43 7.29 9.47
N PRO A 684 7.62 6.68 9.27
CA PRO A 684 7.71 5.26 8.99
C PRO A 684 7.09 4.43 10.14
N MET A 685 6.42 3.34 9.78
CA MET A 685 5.90 2.37 10.75
C MET A 685 7.05 1.54 11.31
N TYR A 686 6.98 1.21 12.61
CA TYR A 686 8.04 0.44 13.26
C TYR A 686 7.81 -1.07 13.16
N LEU A 687 6.56 -1.52 13.29
CA LEU A 687 6.22 -2.93 13.38
C LEU A 687 4.99 -3.32 12.57
N ALA A 688 4.04 -2.40 12.38
CA ALA A 688 2.82 -2.66 11.65
C ALA A 688 3.08 -2.84 10.16
N ASP A 689 2.49 -3.90 9.61
CA ASP A 689 2.43 -4.19 8.18
C ASP A 689 0.97 -4.09 7.74
N LEU A 690 0.67 -3.13 6.86
CA LEU A 690 -0.71 -2.79 6.49
C LEU A 690 -1.47 -3.94 5.81
N LEU A 691 -0.76 -4.88 5.18
CA LEU A 691 -1.38 -6.06 4.57
C LEU A 691 -1.56 -7.19 5.59
N ARG A 692 -0.46 -7.56 6.25
CA ARG A 692 -0.47 -8.62 7.25
C ARG A 692 -1.44 -8.30 8.38
N ASP A 693 -1.52 -7.02 8.77
CA ASP A 693 -2.27 -6.54 9.92
C ASP A 693 -3.60 -5.86 9.54
N ALA A 694 -4.15 -6.18 8.35
CA ALA A 694 -5.35 -5.57 7.79
C ALA A 694 -6.56 -5.57 8.73
N SER A 695 -6.79 -6.66 9.46
CA SER A 695 -7.86 -6.76 10.46
C SER A 695 -7.63 -5.80 11.63
N VAL A 696 -6.38 -5.64 12.06
CA VAL A 696 -6.00 -4.73 13.15
C VAL A 696 -6.14 -3.27 12.71
N VAL A 697 -5.86 -2.93 11.43
CA VAL A 697 -6.11 -1.59 10.86
C VAL A 697 -7.60 -1.23 10.99
N ALA A 698 -8.49 -2.13 10.58
CA ALA A 698 -9.94 -1.90 10.64
C ALA A 698 -10.45 -1.77 12.09
N GLU A 699 -9.89 -2.55 13.00
CA GLU A 699 -10.20 -2.50 14.43
C GLU A 699 -9.73 -1.17 15.04
N ALA A 700 -8.46 -0.82 14.86
CA ALA A 700 -7.85 0.41 15.36
C ALA A 700 -8.59 1.67 14.86
N ARG A 701 -9.03 1.66 13.59
CA ARG A 701 -9.80 2.76 12.99
C ARG A 701 -11.15 2.96 13.68
N ARG A 702 -11.90 1.89 13.93
CA ARG A 702 -13.22 1.98 14.62
C ARG A 702 -13.06 2.54 16.03
N ASP A 703 -12.06 2.04 16.75
CA ASP A 703 -11.83 2.46 18.13
C ASP A 703 -11.30 3.89 18.22
N ALA A 704 -10.43 4.30 17.28
CA ALA A 704 -9.97 5.68 17.17
C ALA A 704 -11.12 6.66 16.85
N LEU A 705 -12.06 6.24 15.97
CA LEU A 705 -13.26 7.03 15.69
C LEU A 705 -14.13 7.18 16.94
N ALA A 706 -14.42 6.09 17.65
CA ALA A 706 -15.23 6.10 18.85
C ALA A 706 -14.59 6.98 19.95
N LEU A 707 -13.27 6.92 20.12
CA LEU A 707 -12.56 7.80 21.06
C LEU A 707 -12.64 9.26 20.62
N PHE A 708 -12.42 9.55 19.33
CA PHE A 708 -12.49 10.90 18.78
C PHE A 708 -13.90 11.52 18.95
N GLU A 709 -14.96 10.76 18.71
CA GLU A 709 -16.34 11.23 18.90
C GLU A 709 -16.64 11.55 20.37
N ARG A 710 -16.04 10.79 21.31
CA ARG A 710 -16.19 11.02 22.76
C ARG A 710 -15.36 12.21 23.25
N ASP A 711 -14.11 12.33 22.80
CA ASP A 711 -13.16 13.37 23.21
C ASP A 711 -12.26 13.82 22.04
N PRO A 712 -12.74 14.75 21.19
CA PRO A 712 -12.01 15.21 20.00
C PRO A 712 -10.67 15.89 20.29
N LEU A 713 -10.48 16.42 21.50
CA LEU A 713 -9.27 17.14 21.90
C LEU A 713 -8.35 16.31 22.81
N LEU A 714 -8.74 15.09 23.16
CA LEU A 714 -8.08 14.26 24.15
C LEU A 714 -7.85 15.05 25.47
N ALA A 715 -8.89 15.74 25.93
CA ALA A 715 -8.83 16.61 27.10
C ALA A 715 -8.82 15.81 28.41
N ASP A 716 -9.33 14.57 28.40
CA ASP A 716 -9.36 13.70 29.58
C ASP A 716 -7.91 13.51 30.11
N PRO A 717 -7.66 13.75 31.41
CA PRO A 717 -6.37 13.52 32.05
C PRO A 717 -5.81 12.10 31.84
N GLN A 718 -6.67 11.09 31.75
CA GLN A 718 -6.28 9.71 31.48
C GLN A 718 -5.68 9.54 30.06
N LEU A 719 -6.03 10.42 29.12
CA LEU A 719 -5.53 10.43 27.75
C LEU A 719 -4.29 11.33 27.57
N ALA A 720 -3.81 11.98 28.63
CA ALA A 720 -2.70 12.93 28.55
C ALA A 720 -1.43 12.31 27.94
N ARG A 721 -1.14 11.04 28.28
CA ARG A 721 0.01 10.33 27.73
C ARG A 721 -0.16 10.02 26.23
N LEU A 722 -1.32 9.52 25.84
CA LEU A 722 -1.67 9.26 24.43
C LEU A 722 -1.54 10.55 23.62
N ARG A 723 -2.08 11.65 24.11
CA ARG A 723 -1.95 12.99 23.52
C ARG A 723 -0.49 13.40 23.32
N GLN A 724 0.36 13.25 24.35
CA GLN A 724 1.79 13.58 24.27
C GLN A 724 2.51 12.76 23.20
N LEU A 725 2.23 11.46 23.10
CA LEU A 725 2.85 10.58 22.10
C LEU A 725 2.42 10.95 20.69
N ILE A 726 1.13 11.26 20.47
CA ILE A 726 0.61 11.73 19.19
C ILE A 726 1.29 13.04 18.79
N GLN A 727 1.37 14.02 19.72
CA GLN A 727 2.05 15.28 19.47
C GLN A 727 3.52 15.10 19.12
N LYS A 728 4.23 14.27 19.88
CA LYS A 728 5.67 13.99 19.63
C LYS A 728 5.91 13.35 18.27
N ARG A 729 5.04 12.42 17.85
CA ARG A 729 5.26 11.64 16.62
C ARG A 729 4.73 12.32 15.36
N TRP A 730 3.61 13.04 15.45
CA TRP A 730 2.92 13.65 14.31
C TRP A 730 2.69 15.17 14.42
N GLY A 731 3.16 15.80 15.52
CA GLY A 731 2.94 17.22 15.79
C GLY A 731 3.36 18.12 14.64
N ASP A 732 4.57 17.97 14.15
CA ASP A 732 5.10 18.77 13.04
C ASP A 732 4.52 18.36 11.69
N THR A 733 4.37 17.05 11.46
CA THR A 733 3.94 16.49 10.16
C THR A 733 2.47 16.79 9.87
N LEU A 734 1.60 16.73 10.89
CA LEU A 734 0.16 16.93 10.75
C LEU A 734 -0.31 18.28 11.36
N GLY A 735 0.58 19.15 11.75
CA GLY A 735 0.23 20.43 12.39
C GLY A 735 -0.49 20.25 13.74
N LEU A 736 -0.19 19.18 14.46
CA LEU A 736 -0.83 18.83 15.73
C LEU A 736 -0.08 19.36 16.96
N ALA A 737 0.93 20.21 16.78
CA ALA A 737 1.77 20.75 17.87
C ALA A 737 0.97 21.46 18.98
N GLN A 738 -0.26 21.89 18.69
CA GLN A 738 -1.14 22.63 19.63
C GLN A 738 -2.41 21.83 19.96
N ILE A 739 -2.32 20.54 20.31
CA ILE A 739 -3.46 19.80 20.86
C ILE A 739 -3.54 20.11 22.38
N GLY A 740 -4.54 20.80 22.80
CA GLY A 740 -4.79 21.11 24.22
C GLY A 740 -5.17 22.50 24.45
#